data_62baef66c3394c106dc27c0adb980812
#
_entry.id   62baef66c3394c106dc27c0adb980812
#
_cell.length_a   1.000
_cell.length_b   1.000
_cell.length_c   1.000
_cell.angle_alpha   90.00
_cell.angle_beta   90.00
_cell.angle_gamma   90.00
#
_symmetry.space_group_name_H-M   'P 1'
#
loop_
_entity.id
_entity.type
_entity.pdbx_description
1 polymer ?
#
loop_
_entity_poly.entity_id
_entity_poly.type
_entity_poly.pdbx_seq_one_letter_code
_entity_poly.pdbx_strand_id
1 'polypeptide(L)'
;MVVNLSLFLLFVSFFVSSANANATVSISPQTLNRSGDSVVIQWSGVDSPSDLDWLGIYSPPNSPHDHFIGYKLLNASSTWRSGSGSISLPLTNLRSNYSFRIFRWTRSEIDLKRTDHDQNPLPGTEHLLAESEELTFGSGVGKPEQIHLSFEDRVNGMRVTFVAGDGEERFVRYGEKKEVLGNYARARGVRYEREHMCNAPANTTIGWRDPGWVFDAVMENLNGGVRYYYQLNQIRIMDSLKNQVGSDSKGWSEIHSFIARDISSEETIAFMFGDMGCATPYTTFIRTQDESISTVKWIVRDIEALGDKPALVSHIGDISYARGYSWVWDEFFAQIEPIASRVPYHVCIGNHEYDFPAQPWKPDWAAWVYGNDGGGECGVPYSMRFNMPGNSSESTGTKEAPPTRNLYYSYDVGSVHFVYISTETSFLRGGSQYEFVKRDLESVNREKTPFVVVQGHRPMYTTSNEVRDAMIRQKMVEHLEPLFVENNVTLALWGHVHRYERFCPMRNNTCGKQWRGSPVHLVIGMAGQDWQPIWQPRPNHPGIPIFPQPEQSMYRTGEFGYTRLVANREKLTVSFVGNHDGEVHDTVEMLASGEVISGSKDDTIETVAASATLVRKSESNVSWYVKGAGLMVMGVLLGFIIGFFTRGKKGSSSDNRWIPVKNEEI
;
A
#
# COMPACT_ATOMS: atom_id res chain seq x y z
N MET A 1 -79.31 47.22 -34.57
CA MET A 1 -78.20 46.67 -35.33
C MET A 1 -77.10 46.39 -34.35
N VAL A 2 -77.04 45.16 -33.88
CA VAL A 2 -76.12 44.71 -32.84
C VAL A 2 -75.18 43.73 -33.50
N VAL A 3 -73.86 44.05 -33.49
CA VAL A 3 -72.82 43.20 -34.03
C VAL A 3 -72.25 42.40 -32.86
N ASN A 4 -72.40 41.06 -32.91
CA ASN A 4 -71.79 40.11 -32.00
C ASN A 4 -70.34 39.85 -32.42
N LEU A 5 -69.42 40.12 -31.52
CA LEU A 5 -68.00 39.78 -31.67
C LEU A 5 -67.72 38.49 -30.87
N SER A 6 -67.64 37.35 -31.54
CA SER A 6 -67.22 36.06 -30.94
C SER A 6 -65.71 35.99 -30.86
N LEU A 7 -65.20 35.94 -29.63
CA LEU A 7 -63.77 35.70 -29.33
C LEU A 7 -63.44 34.21 -29.44
N PHE A 8 -62.66 33.82 -30.44
CA PHE A 8 -62.16 32.48 -30.61
C PHE A 8 -60.83 32.37 -29.78
N LEU A 9 -60.94 31.72 -28.62
CA LEU A 9 -59.78 31.34 -27.82
C LEU A 9 -59.16 30.04 -28.41
N LEU A 10 -58.08 30.18 -29.11
CA LEU A 10 -57.21 29.04 -29.52
C LEU A 10 -56.38 28.58 -28.30
N PHE A 11 -56.76 27.47 -27.70
CA PHE A 11 -55.91 26.72 -26.80
C PHE A 11 -54.88 25.97 -27.64
N VAL A 12 -53.64 26.50 -27.73
CA VAL A 12 -52.49 25.76 -28.23
C VAL A 12 -51.98 24.94 -27.07
N SER A 13 -52.39 23.69 -26.97
CA SER A 13 -51.77 22.69 -26.09
C SER A 13 -50.40 22.36 -26.63
N PHE A 14 -49.39 22.93 -26.04
CA PHE A 14 -48.03 22.41 -26.21
C PHE A 14 -47.97 21.05 -25.51
N PHE A 15 -48.16 19.98 -26.26
CA PHE A 15 -47.66 18.67 -25.87
C PHE A 15 -46.13 18.76 -25.94
N VAL A 16 -45.48 19.05 -24.82
CA VAL A 16 -44.08 18.72 -24.67
C VAL A 16 -44.04 17.18 -24.60
N SER A 17 -43.81 16.57 -25.75
CA SER A 17 -43.38 15.18 -25.82
C SER A 17 -42.06 15.16 -25.11
N SER A 18 -42.03 14.79 -23.86
CA SER A 18 -40.80 14.34 -23.21
C SER A 18 -40.40 13.07 -23.96
N ALA A 19 -39.56 13.21 -24.99
CA ALA A 19 -38.81 12.10 -25.47
C ALA A 19 -38.03 11.58 -24.25
N ASN A 20 -38.36 10.40 -23.73
CA ASN A 20 -37.54 9.70 -22.77
C ASN A 20 -36.19 9.53 -23.44
N ALA A 21 -35.27 10.46 -23.17
CA ALA A 21 -33.89 10.33 -23.60
C ALA A 21 -33.38 9.12 -22.83
N ASN A 22 -33.03 8.05 -23.55
CA ASN A 22 -32.35 6.92 -22.93
C ASN A 22 -31.10 7.43 -22.23
N ALA A 23 -30.82 6.93 -21.04
CA ALA A 23 -29.58 7.26 -20.33
C ALA A 23 -28.37 6.97 -21.22
N THR A 24 -27.41 7.86 -21.20
CA THR A 24 -26.15 7.71 -21.95
C THR A 24 -24.97 7.90 -21.03
N VAL A 25 -23.87 7.23 -21.33
CA VAL A 25 -22.56 7.41 -20.67
C VAL A 25 -21.46 7.52 -21.71
N SER A 26 -20.58 8.49 -21.55
CA SER A 26 -19.45 8.77 -22.43
C SER A 26 -18.18 8.97 -21.61
N ILE A 27 -17.02 8.80 -22.26
CA ILE A 27 -15.71 8.89 -21.61
C ILE A 27 -14.79 9.83 -22.37
N SER A 28 -13.90 10.52 -21.67
CA SER A 28 -12.89 11.38 -22.26
C SER A 28 -11.64 11.46 -21.35
N PRO A 29 -10.42 11.22 -21.88
CA PRO A 29 -10.13 10.69 -23.22
C PRO A 29 -10.52 9.20 -23.33
N GLN A 30 -10.61 8.67 -24.55
CA GLN A 30 -10.82 7.24 -24.82
C GLN A 30 -9.54 6.41 -24.71
N THR A 31 -8.37 7.06 -24.63
CA THR A 31 -7.07 6.41 -24.50
C THR A 31 -6.26 7.09 -23.41
N LEU A 32 -5.80 6.31 -22.44
CA LEU A 32 -4.83 6.71 -21.42
C LEU A 32 -3.43 6.22 -21.80
N ASN A 33 -2.38 6.85 -21.28
CA ASN A 33 -1.00 6.51 -21.65
C ASN A 33 -0.26 5.70 -20.58
N ARG A 34 -0.66 5.84 -19.30
CA ARG A 34 0.00 5.18 -18.16
C ARG A 34 -0.97 4.99 -17.00
N SER A 35 -0.63 4.08 -16.11
CA SER A 35 -1.29 3.94 -14.80
C SER A 35 -1.27 5.29 -14.06
N GLY A 36 -2.41 5.65 -13.44
CA GLY A 36 -2.63 6.93 -12.76
C GLY A 36 -3.17 8.05 -13.65
N ASP A 37 -3.19 7.91 -14.98
CA ASP A 37 -3.90 8.86 -15.85
C ASP A 37 -5.41 8.80 -15.59
N SER A 38 -6.07 9.97 -15.63
CA SER A 38 -7.50 10.08 -15.32
C SER A 38 -8.38 10.08 -16.56
N VAL A 39 -9.52 9.40 -16.45
CA VAL A 39 -10.63 9.48 -17.38
C VAL A 39 -11.79 10.27 -16.75
N VAL A 40 -12.46 11.11 -17.52
CA VAL A 40 -13.73 11.74 -17.13
C VAL A 40 -14.86 10.92 -17.72
N ILE A 41 -15.71 10.38 -16.85
CA ILE A 41 -16.93 9.65 -17.19
C ILE A 41 -18.10 10.63 -17.04
N GLN A 42 -18.85 10.85 -18.12
CA GLN A 42 -20.00 11.76 -18.16
C GLN A 42 -21.26 10.99 -18.50
N TRP A 43 -22.36 11.33 -17.85
CA TRP A 43 -23.66 10.74 -18.17
C TRP A 43 -24.75 11.79 -18.28
N SER A 44 -25.82 11.43 -18.99
CA SER A 44 -27.05 12.24 -19.12
C SER A 44 -28.28 11.36 -19.35
N GLY A 45 -29.46 11.92 -19.14
CA GLY A 45 -30.73 11.26 -19.42
C GLY A 45 -31.13 10.16 -18.42
N VAL A 46 -30.50 10.10 -17.23
CA VAL A 46 -30.96 9.22 -16.15
C VAL A 46 -32.29 9.74 -15.64
N ASP A 47 -33.38 9.01 -15.94
CA ASP A 47 -34.74 9.37 -15.50
C ASP A 47 -34.93 9.08 -14.01
N SER A 48 -35.58 10.02 -13.30
CA SER A 48 -35.87 9.90 -11.87
C SER A 48 -34.66 9.41 -11.04
N PRO A 49 -33.54 10.19 -11.04
CA PRO A 49 -32.27 9.73 -10.43
C PRO A 49 -32.44 9.40 -8.95
N SER A 50 -31.84 8.28 -8.54
CA SER A 50 -31.80 7.79 -7.17
C SER A 50 -30.41 8.02 -6.56
N ASP A 51 -30.33 8.28 -5.25
CA ASP A 51 -29.07 8.35 -4.50
C ASP A 51 -28.32 7.00 -4.45
N LEU A 52 -28.97 5.92 -4.85
CA LEU A 52 -28.42 4.58 -5.00
C LEU A 52 -28.06 4.23 -6.45
N ASP A 53 -28.30 5.11 -7.44
CA ASP A 53 -27.80 4.87 -8.80
C ASP A 53 -26.26 4.88 -8.78
N TRP A 54 -25.63 3.95 -9.52
CA TRP A 54 -24.22 3.74 -9.43
C TRP A 54 -23.55 3.45 -10.78
N LEU A 55 -22.27 3.79 -10.87
CA LEU A 55 -21.37 3.57 -11.99
C LEU A 55 -20.46 2.38 -11.69
N GLY A 56 -20.61 1.29 -12.42
CA GLY A 56 -19.71 0.12 -12.38
C GLY A 56 -18.51 0.30 -13.30
N ILE A 57 -17.36 -0.18 -12.86
CA ILE A 57 -16.08 -0.12 -13.58
C ILE A 57 -15.69 -1.55 -13.93
N TYR A 58 -15.48 -1.83 -15.21
CA TYR A 58 -15.23 -3.17 -15.73
C TYR A 58 -13.90 -3.25 -16.46
N SER A 59 -13.12 -4.27 -16.17
CA SER A 59 -11.93 -4.69 -16.91
C SER A 59 -11.79 -6.21 -16.78
N PRO A 60 -11.88 -6.99 -17.88
CA PRO A 60 -12.15 -6.57 -19.27
C PRO A 60 -13.58 -6.02 -19.49
N PRO A 61 -13.83 -5.28 -20.59
CA PRO A 61 -15.12 -4.63 -20.87
C PRO A 61 -16.30 -5.59 -20.93
N ASN A 62 -16.10 -6.81 -21.43
CA ASN A 62 -17.12 -7.83 -21.59
C ASN A 62 -17.38 -8.68 -20.34
N SER A 63 -16.88 -8.27 -19.18
CA SER A 63 -17.16 -8.96 -17.91
C SER A 63 -18.67 -8.99 -17.63
N PRO A 64 -19.18 -10.07 -16.97
CA PRO A 64 -20.55 -10.08 -16.44
C PRO A 64 -20.83 -8.86 -15.56
N HIS A 65 -22.12 -8.49 -15.41
CA HIS A 65 -22.50 -7.27 -14.69
C HIS A 65 -22.09 -7.31 -13.21
N ASP A 66 -22.06 -8.47 -12.58
CA ASP A 66 -21.64 -8.69 -11.20
C ASP A 66 -20.11 -8.85 -11.03
N HIS A 67 -19.34 -8.84 -12.14
CA HIS A 67 -17.88 -8.97 -12.15
C HIS A 67 -17.17 -7.62 -12.37
N PHE A 68 -17.71 -6.54 -11.84
CA PHE A 68 -17.03 -5.24 -11.84
C PHE A 68 -15.75 -5.28 -10.98
N ILE A 69 -14.79 -4.39 -11.22
CA ILE A 69 -13.62 -4.23 -10.35
C ILE A 69 -13.86 -3.20 -9.24
N GLY A 70 -14.81 -2.31 -9.46
CA GLY A 70 -15.21 -1.31 -8.47
C GLY A 70 -16.41 -0.49 -8.94
N TYR A 71 -16.88 0.39 -8.09
CA TYR A 71 -18.03 1.24 -8.36
C TYR A 71 -17.95 2.61 -7.68
N LYS A 72 -18.73 3.55 -8.20
CA LYS A 72 -19.02 4.85 -7.57
C LYS A 72 -20.52 5.10 -7.61
N LEU A 73 -21.09 5.63 -6.52
CA LEU A 73 -22.46 6.14 -6.56
C LEU A 73 -22.50 7.41 -7.41
N LEU A 74 -23.56 7.61 -8.20
CA LEU A 74 -23.70 8.80 -9.05
C LEU A 74 -23.81 10.09 -8.24
N ASN A 75 -24.23 10.00 -6.98
CA ASN A 75 -24.33 11.13 -6.05
C ASN A 75 -22.95 11.74 -5.67
N ALA A 76 -21.83 11.10 -6.07
CA ALA A 76 -20.51 11.71 -6.02
C ALA A 76 -20.35 12.94 -6.94
N SER A 77 -21.21 13.06 -7.97
CA SER A 77 -21.30 14.27 -8.81
C SER A 77 -22.31 15.25 -8.24
N SER A 78 -21.98 16.54 -8.16
CA SER A 78 -22.88 17.56 -7.60
C SER A 78 -24.19 17.76 -8.41
N THR A 79 -24.20 17.37 -9.69
CA THR A 79 -25.33 17.54 -10.62
C THR A 79 -26.21 16.29 -10.77
N TRP A 80 -25.93 15.21 -10.07
CA TRP A 80 -26.59 13.91 -10.25
C TRP A 80 -28.13 13.96 -10.21
N ARG A 81 -28.73 14.86 -9.39
CA ARG A 81 -30.18 15.00 -9.29
C ARG A 81 -30.87 15.50 -10.55
N SER A 82 -30.09 16.09 -11.48
CA SER A 82 -30.62 16.47 -12.80
C SER A 82 -30.66 15.31 -13.80
N GLY A 83 -30.29 14.10 -13.40
CA GLY A 83 -30.11 12.95 -14.29
C GLY A 83 -28.85 13.03 -15.13
N SER A 84 -27.95 13.97 -14.81
CA SER A 84 -26.69 14.17 -15.53
C SER A 84 -25.56 14.46 -14.54
N GLY A 85 -24.33 14.11 -14.93
CA GLY A 85 -23.18 14.36 -14.07
C GLY A 85 -21.87 13.90 -14.68
N SER A 86 -20.80 14.04 -13.90
CA SER A 86 -19.47 13.55 -14.28
C SER A 86 -18.66 13.14 -13.06
N ILE A 87 -17.78 12.16 -13.26
CA ILE A 87 -16.80 11.68 -12.28
C ILE A 87 -15.46 11.56 -13.00
N SER A 88 -14.39 12.01 -12.37
CA SER A 88 -13.01 11.81 -12.85
C SER A 88 -12.36 10.73 -12.00
N LEU A 89 -11.79 9.69 -12.66
CA LEU A 89 -11.13 8.58 -12.01
C LEU A 89 -9.73 8.36 -12.60
N PRO A 90 -8.67 8.33 -11.80
CA PRO A 90 -7.41 7.76 -12.22
C PRO A 90 -7.57 6.24 -12.35
N LEU A 91 -6.96 5.62 -13.35
CA LEU A 91 -7.05 4.18 -13.58
C LEU A 91 -5.67 3.54 -13.67
N THR A 92 -5.58 2.32 -13.22
CA THR A 92 -4.41 1.46 -13.35
C THR A 92 -4.52 0.62 -14.62
N ASN A 93 -3.44 0.48 -15.38
CA ASN A 93 -3.40 -0.38 -16.56
C ASN A 93 -3.44 -1.86 -16.14
N LEU A 94 -4.61 -2.48 -16.24
CA LEU A 94 -4.82 -3.91 -15.96
C LEU A 94 -4.52 -4.80 -17.17
N ARG A 95 -3.84 -4.29 -18.20
CA ARG A 95 -3.51 -4.99 -19.45
C ARG A 95 -4.73 -5.44 -20.23
N SER A 96 -5.87 -4.81 -19.96
CA SER A 96 -7.17 -5.00 -20.60
C SER A 96 -7.87 -3.65 -20.74
N ASN A 97 -8.75 -3.53 -21.74
CA ASN A 97 -9.60 -2.36 -21.89
C ASN A 97 -10.58 -2.23 -20.73
N TYR A 98 -11.20 -1.06 -20.63
CA TYR A 98 -12.24 -0.77 -19.63
C TYR A 98 -13.57 -0.42 -20.30
N SER A 99 -14.67 -0.68 -19.60
CA SER A 99 -15.98 -0.06 -19.87
C SER A 99 -16.61 0.40 -18.55
N PHE A 100 -17.59 1.29 -18.68
CA PHE A 100 -18.32 1.86 -17.56
C PHE A 100 -19.81 1.65 -17.78
N ARG A 101 -20.52 1.14 -16.76
CA ARG A 101 -21.95 0.83 -16.83
C ARG A 101 -22.69 1.53 -15.71
N ILE A 102 -23.82 2.13 -16.02
CA ILE A 102 -24.70 2.78 -15.02
C ILE A 102 -25.85 1.86 -14.71
N PHE A 103 -26.06 1.62 -13.43
CA PHE A 103 -27.14 0.79 -12.91
C PHE A 103 -28.01 1.56 -11.93
N ARG A 104 -29.28 1.16 -11.86
CA ARG A 104 -30.17 1.52 -10.77
C ARG A 104 -30.08 0.48 -9.67
N TRP A 105 -29.86 0.93 -8.43
CA TRP A 105 -29.78 0.07 -7.27
C TRP A 105 -30.98 0.32 -6.36
N THR A 106 -31.76 -0.70 -6.05
CA THR A 106 -32.84 -0.65 -5.10
C THR A 106 -32.40 -1.19 -3.74
N ARG A 107 -32.99 -0.70 -2.65
CA ARG A 107 -32.58 -1.15 -1.30
C ARG A 107 -32.76 -2.64 -1.06
N SER A 108 -33.71 -3.27 -1.74
CA SER A 108 -33.94 -4.72 -1.68
C SER A 108 -32.80 -5.54 -2.31
N GLU A 109 -31.98 -4.94 -3.14
CA GLU A 109 -30.83 -5.55 -3.84
C GLU A 109 -29.53 -5.37 -3.07
N ILE A 110 -29.54 -4.60 -1.96
CA ILE A 110 -28.36 -4.40 -1.12
C ILE A 110 -28.10 -5.66 -0.33
N ASP A 111 -26.95 -6.28 -0.55
CA ASP A 111 -26.45 -7.37 0.30
C ASP A 111 -25.99 -6.81 1.66
N LEU A 112 -26.94 -6.62 2.58
CA LEU A 112 -26.69 -6.16 3.94
C LEU A 112 -26.14 -7.26 4.86
N LYS A 113 -26.02 -8.51 4.38
CA LYS A 113 -25.65 -9.67 5.20
C LYS A 113 -24.16 -9.92 5.25
N ARG A 114 -23.33 -9.07 4.62
CA ARG A 114 -21.90 -9.19 4.78
C ARG A 114 -21.51 -8.81 6.20
N THR A 115 -21.20 -9.83 6.98
CA THR A 115 -20.76 -9.70 8.38
C THR A 115 -19.26 -9.52 8.49
N ASP A 116 -18.52 -9.78 7.40
CA ASP A 116 -17.08 -9.57 7.34
C ASP A 116 -16.79 -8.08 7.20
N HIS A 117 -16.13 -7.51 8.21
CA HIS A 117 -15.74 -6.10 8.25
C HIS A 117 -14.79 -5.69 7.11
N ASP A 118 -14.12 -6.66 6.47
CA ASP A 118 -13.21 -6.43 5.35
C ASP A 118 -13.90 -6.37 4.00
N GLN A 119 -15.21 -6.60 3.94
CA GLN A 119 -16.00 -6.58 2.71
C GLN A 119 -16.89 -5.34 2.64
N ASN A 120 -17.01 -4.80 1.45
CA ASN A 120 -17.95 -3.71 1.19
C ASN A 120 -19.31 -4.25 0.75
N PRO A 121 -20.42 -3.57 1.06
CA PRO A 121 -21.72 -3.87 0.47
C PRO A 121 -21.64 -3.78 -1.06
N LEU A 122 -22.27 -4.73 -1.77
CA LEU A 122 -22.29 -4.75 -3.22
C LEU A 122 -23.66 -4.31 -3.75
N PRO A 123 -23.67 -3.45 -4.78
CA PRO A 123 -24.90 -3.05 -5.43
C PRO A 123 -25.48 -4.17 -6.32
N GLY A 124 -26.80 -4.09 -6.56
CA GLY A 124 -27.50 -4.92 -7.53
C GLY A 124 -27.18 -4.52 -8.98
N THR A 125 -27.19 -5.48 -9.88
CA THR A 125 -26.76 -5.32 -11.27
C THR A 125 -27.87 -5.59 -12.31
N GLU A 126 -29.12 -5.75 -11.86
CA GLU A 126 -30.24 -6.18 -12.70
C GLU A 126 -30.80 -5.07 -13.61
N HIS A 127 -30.60 -3.81 -13.23
CA HIS A 127 -31.21 -2.65 -13.91
C HIS A 127 -30.15 -1.78 -14.59
N LEU A 128 -29.57 -2.28 -15.68
CA LEU A 128 -28.64 -1.52 -16.52
C LEU A 128 -29.36 -0.34 -17.19
N LEU A 129 -28.86 0.86 -17.02
CA LEU A 129 -29.36 2.09 -17.63
C LEU A 129 -28.57 2.51 -18.85
N ALA A 130 -27.24 2.40 -18.82
CA ALA A 130 -26.36 2.80 -19.91
C ALA A 130 -24.99 2.12 -19.80
N GLU A 131 -24.29 1.99 -20.93
CA GLU A 131 -22.92 1.49 -21.04
C GLU A 131 -22.08 2.40 -21.93
N SER A 132 -20.80 2.60 -21.57
CA SER A 132 -19.86 3.43 -22.33
C SER A 132 -19.24 2.69 -23.50
N GLU A 133 -18.59 3.45 -24.39
CA GLU A 133 -17.55 2.94 -25.25
C GLU A 133 -16.37 2.37 -24.44
N GLU A 134 -15.52 1.56 -25.09
CA GLU A 134 -14.31 1.04 -24.46
C GLU A 134 -13.23 2.13 -24.32
N LEU A 135 -12.55 2.11 -23.17
CA LEU A 135 -11.33 2.86 -22.90
C LEU A 135 -10.12 1.96 -23.08
N THR A 136 -9.08 2.47 -23.71
CA THR A 136 -7.84 1.73 -23.98
C THR A 136 -6.64 2.39 -23.31
N PHE A 137 -5.54 1.62 -23.15
CA PHE A 137 -4.22 2.17 -22.81
C PHE A 137 -3.36 2.19 -24.07
N GLY A 138 -2.99 3.39 -24.53
CA GLY A 138 -2.28 3.62 -25.81
C GLY A 138 -0.84 3.12 -25.86
N SER A 139 -0.23 2.88 -24.69
CA SER A 139 1.11 2.26 -24.59
C SER A 139 1.13 0.77 -24.96
N GLY A 140 -0.06 0.15 -25.13
CA GLY A 140 -0.21 -1.26 -25.44
C GLY A 140 0.09 -2.17 -24.23
N VAL A 141 -0.19 -3.46 -24.39
CA VAL A 141 0.00 -4.47 -23.34
C VAL A 141 1.47 -4.75 -23.02
N GLY A 142 2.38 -4.46 -23.94
CA GLY A 142 3.82 -4.75 -23.79
C GLY A 142 4.62 -3.71 -22.99
N LYS A 143 3.99 -2.64 -22.49
CA LYS A 143 4.68 -1.64 -21.67
C LYS A 143 5.06 -2.23 -20.31
N PRO A 144 6.37 -2.14 -19.89
CA PRO A 144 6.77 -2.48 -18.54
C PRO A 144 6.17 -1.51 -17.52
N GLU A 145 5.55 -2.04 -16.47
CA GLU A 145 4.95 -1.31 -15.34
C GLU A 145 5.21 -2.07 -14.03
N GLN A 146 4.86 -1.49 -12.89
CA GLN A 146 5.02 -2.10 -11.57
C GLN A 146 6.48 -2.42 -11.23
N ILE A 147 7.35 -1.50 -11.58
CA ILE A 147 8.80 -1.64 -11.48
C ILE A 147 9.21 -1.59 -10.01
N HIS A 148 9.94 -2.62 -9.56
CA HIS A 148 10.50 -2.65 -8.22
C HIS A 148 11.87 -3.33 -8.19
N LEU A 149 12.72 -2.83 -7.30
CA LEU A 149 14.07 -3.29 -7.10
C LEU A 149 14.16 -4.19 -5.86
N SER A 150 15.13 -5.12 -5.84
CA SER A 150 15.50 -5.86 -4.64
C SER A 150 16.99 -6.22 -4.71
N PHE A 151 17.58 -6.52 -3.55
CA PHE A 151 18.94 -7.03 -3.54
C PHE A 151 19.01 -8.43 -4.15
N GLU A 152 20.15 -8.76 -4.69
CA GLU A 152 20.52 -10.08 -5.16
C GLU A 152 21.49 -10.70 -4.15
N ASP A 153 21.68 -12.01 -4.19
CA ASP A 153 22.60 -12.71 -3.29
C ASP A 153 24.02 -12.16 -3.37
N ARG A 154 24.45 -11.82 -4.59
CA ARG A 154 25.74 -11.15 -4.80
C ARG A 154 25.63 -9.66 -4.49
N VAL A 155 26.55 -9.17 -3.69
CA VAL A 155 26.55 -7.79 -3.19
C VAL A 155 26.66 -6.71 -4.27
N ASN A 156 27.24 -7.05 -5.43
CA ASN A 156 27.40 -6.16 -6.58
C ASN A 156 26.31 -6.34 -7.65
N GLY A 157 25.17 -6.91 -7.28
CA GLY A 157 23.99 -7.07 -8.11
C GLY A 157 22.80 -6.28 -7.59
N MET A 158 21.95 -5.85 -8.52
CA MET A 158 20.63 -5.27 -8.22
C MET A 158 19.60 -5.94 -9.13
N ARG A 159 18.57 -6.48 -8.54
CA ARG A 159 17.46 -7.10 -9.22
C ARG A 159 16.41 -6.06 -9.56
N VAL A 160 15.83 -6.17 -10.75
CA VAL A 160 14.64 -5.39 -11.13
C VAL A 160 13.56 -6.36 -11.59
N THR A 161 12.39 -6.23 -10.98
CA THR A 161 11.18 -6.98 -11.34
C THR A 161 10.14 -6.01 -11.90
N PHE A 162 9.39 -6.41 -12.93
CA PHE A 162 8.36 -5.61 -13.59
C PHE A 162 7.33 -6.50 -14.27
N VAL A 163 6.21 -5.93 -14.66
CA VAL A 163 5.11 -6.66 -15.32
C VAL A 163 4.89 -6.12 -16.73
N ALA A 164 4.58 -7.01 -17.68
CA ALA A 164 4.07 -6.69 -19.02
C ALA A 164 2.96 -7.67 -19.42
N GLY A 165 2.09 -7.25 -20.32
CA GLY A 165 0.93 -8.07 -20.73
C GLY A 165 1.25 -9.18 -21.71
N ASP A 166 2.46 -9.24 -22.29
CA ASP A 166 2.91 -10.29 -23.19
C ASP A 166 4.20 -10.94 -22.70
N GLY A 167 4.46 -12.17 -23.18
CA GLY A 167 5.65 -12.96 -22.82
C GLY A 167 6.85 -12.75 -23.74
N GLU A 168 6.90 -11.65 -24.49
CA GLU A 168 8.01 -11.36 -25.40
C GLU A 168 9.32 -11.15 -24.66
N GLU A 169 10.43 -11.42 -25.32
CA GLU A 169 11.76 -11.28 -24.72
C GLU A 169 12.03 -9.84 -24.25
N ARG A 170 12.48 -9.68 -23.02
CA ARG A 170 12.75 -8.39 -22.38
C ARG A 170 14.21 -8.26 -21.96
N PHE A 171 14.69 -7.02 -21.98
CA PHE A 171 16.02 -6.64 -21.53
C PHE A 171 15.97 -5.37 -20.69
N VAL A 172 16.95 -5.23 -19.83
CA VAL A 172 17.22 -4.02 -19.06
C VAL A 172 18.57 -3.49 -19.54
N ARG A 173 18.62 -2.22 -19.92
CA ARG A 173 19.89 -1.53 -20.14
C ARG A 173 20.20 -0.61 -18.99
N TYR A 174 21.46 -0.52 -18.59
CA TYR A 174 21.86 0.26 -17.43
C TYR A 174 23.28 0.80 -17.54
N GLY A 175 23.60 1.81 -16.73
CA GLY A 175 24.92 2.45 -16.70
C GLY A 175 25.00 3.56 -15.67
N GLU A 176 26.20 4.04 -15.37
CA GLU A 176 26.48 5.10 -14.40
C GLU A 176 26.11 6.50 -14.93
N LYS A 177 25.95 6.66 -16.22
CA LYS A 177 25.59 7.93 -16.85
C LYS A 177 24.24 7.80 -17.55
N LYS A 178 23.35 8.76 -17.31
CA LYS A 178 22.01 8.79 -17.85
C LYS A 178 21.99 8.72 -19.39
N GLU A 179 23.01 9.29 -20.03
CA GLU A 179 23.15 9.38 -21.48
C GLU A 179 23.77 8.11 -22.08
N VAL A 180 24.38 7.23 -21.27
CA VAL A 180 25.13 6.05 -21.72
C VAL A 180 24.75 4.83 -20.89
N LEU A 181 23.78 4.07 -21.36
CA LEU A 181 23.34 2.82 -20.77
C LEU A 181 23.93 1.64 -21.55
N GLY A 182 25.23 1.41 -21.35
CA GLY A 182 26.01 0.45 -22.15
C GLY A 182 25.94 -1.02 -21.71
N ASN A 183 25.40 -1.30 -20.51
CA ASN A 183 25.25 -2.66 -19.99
C ASN A 183 23.84 -3.18 -20.25
N TYR A 184 23.72 -4.51 -20.43
CA TYR A 184 22.45 -5.17 -20.69
C TYR A 184 22.28 -6.40 -19.79
N ALA A 185 21.07 -6.56 -19.26
CA ALA A 185 20.62 -7.74 -18.55
C ALA A 185 19.38 -8.31 -19.23
N ARG A 186 19.36 -9.61 -19.49
CA ARG A 186 18.18 -10.31 -20.01
C ARG A 186 17.21 -10.58 -18.87
N ALA A 187 15.93 -10.24 -19.10
CA ALA A 187 14.87 -10.53 -18.15
C ALA A 187 14.26 -11.92 -18.42
N ARG A 188 14.01 -12.67 -17.35
CA ARG A 188 13.28 -13.93 -17.39
C ARG A 188 11.82 -13.68 -17.06
N GLY A 189 10.92 -13.98 -17.97
CA GLY A 189 9.47 -13.89 -17.77
C GLY A 189 8.92 -15.17 -17.11
N VAL A 190 8.04 -15.00 -16.14
CA VAL A 190 7.24 -16.07 -15.53
C VAL A 190 5.78 -15.61 -15.48
N ARG A 191 4.84 -16.58 -15.42
CA ARG A 191 3.42 -16.28 -15.33
C ARG A 191 2.76 -17.26 -14.36
N TYR A 192 1.76 -16.79 -13.67
CA TYR A 192 0.87 -17.64 -12.89
C TYR A 192 -0.57 -17.53 -13.42
N GLU A 193 -1.33 -18.57 -13.19
CA GLU A 193 -2.65 -18.74 -13.75
C GLU A 193 -3.69 -18.89 -12.62
N ARG A 194 -4.97 -18.73 -12.94
CA ARG A 194 -6.07 -18.86 -11.98
C ARG A 194 -6.08 -20.21 -11.29
N GLU A 195 -5.72 -21.26 -12.00
CA GLU A 195 -5.67 -22.64 -11.52
C GLU A 195 -4.58 -22.89 -10.47
N HIS A 196 -3.62 -21.98 -10.35
CA HIS A 196 -2.61 -22.00 -9.29
C HIS A 196 -3.16 -21.51 -7.94
N MET A 197 -4.30 -20.79 -7.93
CA MET A 197 -4.93 -20.31 -6.71
C MET A 197 -5.65 -21.43 -5.97
N CYS A 198 -5.71 -21.34 -4.65
CA CYS A 198 -6.19 -22.43 -3.80
C CYS A 198 -7.70 -22.42 -3.57
N ASN A 199 -8.31 -21.24 -3.49
CA ASN A 199 -9.70 -21.08 -3.07
C ASN A 199 -10.35 -19.81 -3.66
N ALA A 200 -11.67 -19.70 -3.46
CA ALA A 200 -12.42 -18.48 -3.79
C ALA A 200 -12.05 -17.33 -2.82
N PRO A 201 -12.08 -16.05 -3.28
CA PRO A 201 -12.40 -15.62 -4.64
C PRO A 201 -11.24 -15.75 -5.65
N ALA A 202 -9.99 -15.96 -5.23
CA ALA A 202 -8.80 -15.93 -6.07
C ALA A 202 -8.87 -16.87 -7.28
N ASN A 203 -9.44 -18.09 -7.13
CA ASN A 203 -9.58 -19.08 -8.19
C ASN A 203 -10.88 -18.98 -8.99
N THR A 204 -11.64 -17.89 -8.83
CA THR A 204 -12.92 -17.65 -9.52
C THR A 204 -12.82 -16.52 -10.53
N THR A 205 -13.76 -16.43 -11.46
CA THR A 205 -13.82 -15.37 -12.47
C THR A 205 -14.13 -14.01 -11.88
N ILE A 206 -14.70 -13.94 -10.69
CA ILE A 206 -14.97 -12.67 -10.00
C ILE A 206 -13.69 -12.09 -9.36
N GLY A 207 -12.84 -12.92 -8.77
CA GLY A 207 -11.59 -12.49 -8.14
C GLY A 207 -10.41 -12.38 -9.11
N TRP A 208 -10.41 -13.21 -10.13
CA TRP A 208 -9.29 -13.32 -11.06
C TRP A 208 -9.32 -12.26 -12.17
N ARG A 209 -8.18 -11.62 -12.37
CA ARG A 209 -7.80 -10.88 -13.58
C ARG A 209 -6.39 -11.31 -13.96
N ASP A 210 -6.11 -11.34 -15.26
CA ASP A 210 -4.80 -11.76 -15.78
C ASP A 210 -3.70 -10.81 -15.29
N PRO A 211 -2.74 -11.32 -14.49
CA PRO A 211 -1.65 -10.49 -13.97
C PRO A 211 -0.60 -10.10 -15.02
N GLY A 212 -0.68 -10.64 -16.23
CA GLY A 212 0.36 -10.56 -17.24
C GLY A 212 1.56 -11.46 -16.93
N TRP A 213 2.71 -11.11 -17.51
CA TRP A 213 3.98 -11.75 -17.28
C TRP A 213 4.82 -10.94 -16.30
N VAL A 214 5.36 -11.60 -15.31
CA VAL A 214 6.30 -11.01 -14.35
C VAL A 214 7.71 -11.29 -14.85
N PHE A 215 8.46 -10.24 -15.12
CA PHE A 215 9.83 -10.30 -15.61
C PHE A 215 10.80 -9.96 -14.49
N ASP A 216 11.91 -10.67 -14.47
CA ASP A 216 12.99 -10.52 -13.49
C ASP A 216 14.34 -10.45 -14.21
N ALA A 217 15.14 -9.43 -13.91
CA ALA A 217 16.48 -9.28 -14.44
C ALA A 217 17.47 -8.83 -13.34
N VAL A 218 18.71 -9.27 -13.44
CA VAL A 218 19.78 -8.85 -12.53
C VAL A 218 20.78 -7.97 -13.26
N MET A 219 20.92 -6.73 -12.79
CA MET A 219 21.97 -5.80 -13.17
C MET A 219 23.22 -6.15 -12.34
N GLU A 220 24.29 -6.57 -12.99
CA GLU A 220 25.50 -7.11 -12.36
C GLU A 220 26.67 -6.16 -12.45
N ASN A 221 27.76 -6.47 -11.69
CA ASN A 221 29.01 -5.73 -11.69
C ASN A 221 28.86 -4.24 -11.34
N LEU A 222 28.02 -3.96 -10.36
CA LEU A 222 27.77 -2.63 -9.88
C LEU A 222 28.87 -2.18 -8.90
N ASN A 223 29.27 -0.92 -9.01
CA ASN A 223 30.15 -0.26 -8.06
C ASN A 223 29.31 0.26 -6.88
N GLY A 224 29.67 -0.12 -5.66
CA GLY A 224 28.94 0.26 -4.44
C GLY A 224 28.90 1.77 -4.23
N GLY A 225 27.77 2.30 -3.77
CA GLY A 225 27.56 3.71 -3.51
C GLY A 225 27.38 4.58 -4.77
N VAL A 226 27.47 3.99 -5.96
CA VAL A 226 27.34 4.71 -7.24
C VAL A 226 25.88 4.73 -7.71
N ARG A 227 25.46 5.87 -8.26
CA ARG A 227 24.15 5.98 -8.91
C ARG A 227 24.18 5.32 -10.28
N TYR A 228 23.25 4.38 -10.50
CA TYR A 228 22.99 3.74 -11.78
C TYR A 228 21.66 4.21 -12.36
N TYR A 229 21.62 4.39 -13.68
CA TYR A 229 20.43 4.66 -14.47
C TYR A 229 20.06 3.41 -15.24
N TYR A 230 18.76 3.15 -15.41
CA TYR A 230 18.30 1.97 -16.14
C TYR A 230 16.99 2.22 -16.88
N GLN A 231 16.77 1.42 -17.93
CA GLN A 231 15.55 1.40 -18.74
C GLN A 231 15.18 -0.03 -19.10
N LEU A 232 13.89 -0.25 -19.26
CA LEU A 232 13.27 -1.52 -19.62
C LEU A 232 12.79 -1.44 -21.07
N ASN A 233 13.03 -2.46 -21.91
CA ASN A 233 12.53 -2.44 -23.27
C ASN A 233 11.03 -2.77 -23.33
N GLN A 234 10.32 -2.09 -24.24
CA GLN A 234 8.87 -2.19 -24.44
C GLN A 234 8.48 -3.03 -25.64
N ILE A 235 9.40 -3.32 -26.56
CA ILE A 235 9.16 -3.99 -27.84
C ILE A 235 10.23 -5.05 -28.12
N ARG A 236 9.94 -5.94 -29.07
CA ARG A 236 10.90 -6.97 -29.53
C ARG A 236 12.24 -6.38 -29.94
N ILE A 237 13.33 -6.99 -29.50
CA ILE A 237 14.69 -6.58 -29.89
C ILE A 237 14.91 -6.56 -31.40
N MET A 238 14.27 -7.48 -32.14
CA MET A 238 14.37 -7.53 -33.60
C MET A 238 13.91 -6.21 -34.25
N ASP A 239 12.93 -5.55 -33.69
CA ASP A 239 12.44 -4.25 -34.18
C ASP A 239 13.32 -3.10 -33.71
N SER A 240 13.90 -3.20 -32.49
CA SER A 240 14.81 -2.18 -31.95
C SER A 240 16.18 -2.18 -32.65
N LEU A 241 16.71 -3.35 -33.03
CA LEU A 241 17.97 -3.44 -33.79
C LEU A 241 17.84 -3.00 -35.23
N LYS A 242 16.67 -3.16 -35.85
CA LYS A 242 16.40 -2.63 -37.23
C LYS A 242 16.25 -1.11 -37.27
N ASN A 243 15.90 -0.48 -36.15
CA ASN A 243 15.67 0.96 -36.04
C ASN A 243 16.87 1.74 -35.45
N GLN A 244 18.09 1.19 -35.49
CA GLN A 244 19.30 1.87 -35.02
C GLN A 244 19.73 3.09 -35.85
N VAL A 245 18.92 3.49 -36.82
CA VAL A 245 19.12 4.72 -37.58
C VAL A 245 17.95 5.67 -37.32
N GLY A 246 17.98 6.35 -36.17
CA GLY A 246 17.07 7.46 -35.89
C GLY A 246 16.22 7.35 -34.62
N SER A 247 16.69 7.99 -33.56
CA SER A 247 16.12 8.21 -32.21
C SER A 247 16.11 7.01 -31.24
N ASP A 248 17.02 7.04 -30.30
CA ASP A 248 17.23 6.09 -29.18
C ASP A 248 16.06 5.95 -28.18
N SER A 249 14.95 6.68 -28.36
CA SER A 249 13.86 6.73 -27.39
C SER A 249 12.70 5.76 -27.65
N LYS A 250 12.60 5.19 -28.84
CA LYS A 250 11.49 4.28 -29.19
C LYS A 250 11.78 2.86 -28.70
N GLY A 251 10.86 2.31 -27.92
CA GLY A 251 10.92 0.94 -27.44
C GLY A 251 11.54 0.74 -26.05
N TRP A 252 11.80 1.82 -25.31
CA TRP A 252 12.31 1.79 -23.93
C TRP A 252 11.41 2.57 -23.00
N SER A 253 11.36 2.17 -21.72
CA SER A 253 10.66 2.89 -20.65
C SER A 253 11.25 4.29 -20.43
N GLU A 254 10.70 5.03 -19.50
CA GLU A 254 11.38 6.17 -18.88
C GLU A 254 12.67 5.70 -18.19
N ILE A 255 13.61 6.63 -17.97
CA ILE A 255 14.86 6.33 -17.28
C ILE A 255 14.63 6.39 -15.78
N HIS A 256 14.84 5.28 -15.12
CA HIS A 256 14.85 5.15 -13.66
C HIS A 256 16.28 5.21 -13.13
N SER A 257 16.46 5.39 -11.82
CA SER A 257 17.78 5.34 -11.19
C SER A 257 17.72 4.83 -9.75
N PHE A 258 18.80 4.20 -9.32
CA PHE A 258 19.01 3.75 -7.94
C PHE A 258 20.48 3.96 -7.53
N ILE A 259 20.77 3.89 -6.23
CA ILE A 259 22.12 3.84 -5.69
C ILE A 259 22.46 2.39 -5.41
N ALA A 260 23.58 1.90 -5.95
CA ALA A 260 24.01 0.53 -5.75
C ALA A 260 24.42 0.30 -4.27
N ARG A 261 24.16 -0.93 -3.77
CA ARG A 261 24.51 -1.34 -2.41
C ARG A 261 26.01 -1.15 -2.16
N ASP A 262 26.34 -0.42 -1.11
CA ASP A 262 27.73 -0.17 -0.73
C ASP A 262 28.10 -1.00 0.50
N ILE A 263 28.90 -2.04 0.28
CA ILE A 263 29.40 -2.91 1.36
C ILE A 263 30.56 -2.29 2.15
N SER A 264 31.16 -1.21 1.65
CA SER A 264 32.21 -0.46 2.34
C SER A 264 31.64 0.65 3.25
N SER A 265 30.38 1.04 3.05
CA SER A 265 29.68 2.00 3.90
C SER A 265 29.44 1.41 5.30
N GLU A 266 29.60 2.22 6.30
CA GLU A 266 29.17 1.89 7.67
C GLU A 266 27.74 2.41 7.96
N GLU A 267 27.19 3.27 7.11
CA GLU A 267 25.85 3.84 7.27
C GLU A 267 24.79 2.87 6.72
N THR A 268 23.69 2.73 7.47
CA THR A 268 22.49 2.02 7.05
C THR A 268 21.29 2.95 7.15
N ILE A 269 20.50 3.06 6.09
CA ILE A 269 19.23 3.80 6.08
C ILE A 269 18.15 2.88 5.56
N ALA A 270 17.05 2.71 6.34
CA ALA A 270 15.92 1.91 5.96
C ALA A 270 14.58 2.57 6.35
N PHE A 271 13.57 2.39 5.50
CA PHE A 271 12.17 2.72 5.78
C PHE A 271 11.43 1.41 6.04
N MET A 272 10.85 1.26 7.23
CA MET A 272 10.31 -0.02 7.67
C MET A 272 8.86 0.15 8.16
N PHE A 273 8.00 -0.75 7.73
CA PHE A 273 6.58 -0.76 8.07
C PHE A 273 5.95 -2.11 7.68
N GLY A 274 4.75 -2.38 8.20
CA GLY A 274 3.89 -3.49 7.76
C GLY A 274 2.48 -2.98 7.45
N ASP A 275 1.64 -3.87 6.90
CA ASP A 275 0.20 -3.69 6.85
C ASP A 275 -0.23 -2.43 6.06
N MET A 276 0.36 -2.23 4.88
CA MET A 276 0.13 -1.01 4.10
C MET A 276 -1.17 -1.07 3.29
N GLY A 277 -1.35 -2.11 2.49
CA GLY A 277 -2.41 -2.18 1.50
C GLY A 277 -2.30 -1.09 0.42
N CYS A 278 -3.40 -0.84 -0.26
CA CYS A 278 -3.48 0.21 -1.27
C CYS A 278 -4.81 0.97 -1.21
N ALA A 279 -4.79 2.21 -1.68
CA ALA A 279 -5.99 3.00 -1.92
C ALA A 279 -6.46 2.81 -3.37
N THR A 280 -7.77 2.72 -3.55
CA THR A 280 -8.39 2.73 -4.88
C THR A 280 -9.27 3.96 -5.05
N PRO A 281 -9.38 4.54 -6.24
CA PRO A 281 -10.21 5.72 -6.47
C PRO A 281 -11.72 5.40 -6.47
N TYR A 282 -12.09 4.14 -6.27
CA TYR A 282 -13.45 3.62 -6.29
C TYR A 282 -13.67 2.62 -5.15
N THR A 283 -14.92 2.35 -4.81
CA THR A 283 -15.28 1.27 -3.88
C THR A 283 -15.18 -0.07 -4.59
N THR A 284 -14.55 -1.05 -3.97
CA THR A 284 -14.41 -2.40 -4.50
C THR A 284 -15.03 -3.43 -3.55
N PHE A 285 -14.90 -4.73 -3.84
CA PHE A 285 -15.45 -5.83 -3.05
C PHE A 285 -14.92 -5.85 -1.61
N ILE A 286 -13.69 -5.38 -1.44
CA ILE A 286 -12.98 -5.33 -0.16
C ILE A 286 -12.72 -3.90 0.26
N ARG A 287 -12.42 -3.70 1.53
CA ARG A 287 -11.94 -2.41 2.04
C ARG A 287 -10.52 -2.15 1.55
N THR A 288 -10.27 -0.94 1.12
CA THR A 288 -8.96 -0.44 0.70
C THR A 288 -8.43 0.57 1.71
N GLN A 289 -7.14 0.85 1.66
CA GLN A 289 -6.39 1.52 2.72
C GLN A 289 -6.01 2.94 2.26
N ASP A 290 -6.91 3.90 2.42
CA ASP A 290 -6.74 5.28 1.95
C ASP A 290 -5.49 5.96 2.56
N GLU A 291 -5.15 5.65 3.80
CA GLU A 291 -4.00 6.23 4.50
C GLU A 291 -2.64 5.78 3.94
N SER A 292 -2.61 4.67 3.20
CA SER A 292 -1.40 4.18 2.53
C SER A 292 -0.80 5.20 1.56
N ILE A 293 -1.62 6.07 0.94
CA ILE A 293 -1.17 7.16 0.06
C ILE A 293 -0.31 8.16 0.84
N SER A 294 -0.73 8.51 2.06
CA SER A 294 0.02 9.43 2.92
C SER A 294 1.37 8.84 3.32
N THR A 295 1.40 7.55 3.66
CA THR A 295 2.64 6.82 3.96
C THR A 295 3.60 6.84 2.77
N VAL A 296 3.13 6.50 1.57
CA VAL A 296 3.93 6.54 0.33
C VAL A 296 4.46 7.95 0.08
N LYS A 297 3.63 8.97 0.19
CA LYS A 297 4.01 10.38 -0.01
C LYS A 297 5.16 10.81 0.91
N TRP A 298 5.11 10.46 2.19
CA TRP A 298 6.14 10.82 3.15
C TRP A 298 7.44 10.06 2.92
N ILE A 299 7.38 8.78 2.57
CA ILE A 299 8.56 7.97 2.21
C ILE A 299 9.22 8.54 0.94
N VAL A 300 8.44 8.91 -0.09
CA VAL A 300 8.97 9.54 -1.32
C VAL A 300 9.71 10.84 -0.99
N ARG A 301 9.12 11.71 -0.14
CA ARG A 301 9.78 12.95 0.32
C ARG A 301 11.11 12.67 1.01
N ASP A 302 11.15 11.65 1.86
CA ASP A 302 12.36 11.29 2.57
C ASP A 302 13.44 10.75 1.63
N ILE A 303 13.08 9.90 0.67
CA ILE A 303 14.00 9.41 -0.37
C ILE A 303 14.58 10.58 -1.18
N GLU A 304 13.76 11.55 -1.52
CA GLU A 304 14.21 12.75 -2.23
C GLU A 304 15.17 13.58 -1.39
N ALA A 305 14.96 13.67 -0.08
CA ALA A 305 15.82 14.38 0.85
C ALA A 305 17.18 13.67 1.07
N LEU A 306 17.27 12.35 0.87
CA LEU A 306 18.52 11.61 1.00
C LEU A 306 19.53 11.92 -0.12
N GLY A 307 19.08 12.37 -1.30
CA GLY A 307 19.95 12.64 -2.45
C GLY A 307 20.63 11.36 -2.96
N ASP A 308 21.97 11.29 -2.83
CA ASP A 308 22.79 10.16 -3.31
C ASP A 308 23.10 9.13 -2.21
N LYS A 309 22.45 9.19 -1.05
CA LYS A 309 22.62 8.16 -0.02
C LYS A 309 21.84 6.90 -0.34
N PRO A 310 22.46 5.70 -0.25
CA PRO A 310 21.74 4.45 -0.42
C PRO A 310 20.72 4.25 0.72
N ALA A 311 19.56 3.75 0.38
CA ALA A 311 18.52 3.37 1.33
C ALA A 311 17.81 2.10 0.86
N LEU A 312 17.01 1.51 1.75
CA LEU A 312 16.14 0.37 1.43
C LEU A 312 14.78 0.52 2.08
N VAL A 313 13.79 -0.22 1.57
CA VAL A 313 12.48 -0.40 2.20
C VAL A 313 12.35 -1.82 2.72
N SER A 314 11.76 -1.98 3.88
CA SER A 314 11.33 -3.24 4.46
C SER A 314 9.83 -3.19 4.77
N HIS A 315 9.03 -3.94 4.01
CA HIS A 315 7.59 -4.09 4.20
C HIS A 315 7.29 -5.47 4.79
N ILE A 316 6.97 -5.54 6.07
CA ILE A 316 6.95 -6.78 6.84
C ILE A 316 5.57 -7.46 6.88
N GLY A 317 5.08 -7.85 5.71
CA GLY A 317 3.85 -8.63 5.52
C GLY A 317 2.57 -7.80 5.46
N ASP A 318 1.50 -8.48 5.10
CA ASP A 318 0.19 -7.91 4.80
C ASP A 318 0.33 -6.74 3.82
N ILE A 319 0.73 -7.11 2.59
CA ILE A 319 1.29 -6.18 1.61
C ILE A 319 0.20 -5.40 0.89
N SER A 320 -0.63 -6.11 0.13
CA SER A 320 -1.63 -5.49 -0.76
C SER A 320 -3.05 -5.53 -0.22
N TYR A 321 -3.35 -6.45 0.68
CA TYR A 321 -4.71 -6.80 1.10
C TYR A 321 -5.64 -7.14 -0.07
N ALA A 322 -5.11 -7.77 -1.11
CA ALA A 322 -5.89 -8.15 -2.30
C ALA A 322 -6.98 -9.18 -2.00
N ARG A 323 -6.76 -10.06 -1.00
CA ARG A 323 -7.78 -11.02 -0.52
C ARG A 323 -8.45 -11.81 -1.65
N GLY A 324 -7.65 -12.16 -2.66
CA GLY A 324 -8.09 -12.92 -3.82
C GLY A 324 -8.67 -12.11 -4.98
N TYR A 325 -8.67 -10.79 -4.90
CA TYR A 325 -9.04 -9.90 -5.99
C TYR A 325 -7.78 -9.38 -6.69
N SER A 326 -7.33 -10.07 -7.71
CA SER A 326 -5.99 -9.96 -8.29
C SER A 326 -5.61 -8.57 -8.79
N TRP A 327 -6.57 -7.74 -9.24
CA TRP A 327 -6.28 -6.37 -9.70
C TRP A 327 -5.83 -5.43 -8.56
N VAL A 328 -6.10 -5.78 -7.32
CA VAL A 328 -5.65 -4.99 -6.16
C VAL A 328 -4.13 -5.05 -6.01
N TRP A 329 -3.50 -6.16 -6.42
CA TRP A 329 -2.04 -6.22 -6.54
C TRP A 329 -1.50 -5.22 -7.58
N ASP A 330 -2.20 -5.03 -8.69
CA ASP A 330 -1.79 -4.07 -9.71
C ASP A 330 -1.92 -2.63 -9.21
N GLU A 331 -2.99 -2.32 -8.48
CA GLU A 331 -3.17 -1.02 -7.79
C GLU A 331 -2.06 -0.79 -6.76
N PHE A 332 -1.75 -1.80 -5.94
CA PHE A 332 -0.67 -1.73 -4.94
C PHE A 332 0.69 -1.43 -5.60
N PHE A 333 1.05 -2.18 -6.64
CA PHE A 333 2.33 -1.96 -7.30
C PHE A 333 2.41 -0.61 -8.02
N ALA A 334 1.31 -0.15 -8.61
CA ALA A 334 1.24 1.21 -9.17
C ALA A 334 1.45 2.28 -8.09
N GLN A 335 0.88 2.07 -6.89
CA GLN A 335 1.02 2.97 -5.75
C GLN A 335 2.46 3.05 -5.23
N ILE A 336 3.17 1.92 -5.13
CA ILE A 336 4.54 1.88 -4.56
C ILE A 336 5.65 2.11 -5.60
N GLU A 337 5.37 2.06 -6.91
CA GLU A 337 6.38 2.22 -7.96
C GLU A 337 7.25 3.48 -7.79
N PRO A 338 6.74 4.65 -7.36
CA PRO A 338 7.55 5.83 -7.09
C PRO A 338 8.66 5.62 -6.05
N ILE A 339 8.49 4.66 -5.14
CA ILE A 339 9.48 4.24 -4.15
C ILE A 339 10.31 3.09 -4.71
N ALA A 340 9.64 2.00 -5.09
CA ALA A 340 10.24 0.70 -5.36
C ALA A 340 11.10 0.67 -6.64
N SER A 341 10.87 1.60 -7.58
CA SER A 341 11.73 1.78 -8.76
C SER A 341 13.04 2.54 -8.46
N ARG A 342 13.20 3.09 -7.24
CA ARG A 342 14.34 3.96 -6.86
C ARG A 342 15.19 3.38 -5.74
N VAL A 343 14.58 2.63 -4.84
CA VAL A 343 15.26 1.97 -3.71
C VAL A 343 14.84 0.51 -3.62
N PRO A 344 15.72 -0.42 -3.20
CA PRO A 344 15.36 -1.82 -3.03
C PRO A 344 14.22 -1.99 -2.04
N TYR A 345 13.22 -2.77 -2.42
CA TYR A 345 11.98 -3.00 -1.68
C TYR A 345 11.92 -4.47 -1.26
N HIS A 346 12.16 -4.73 0.02
CA HIS A 346 12.18 -6.08 0.59
C HIS A 346 10.90 -6.36 1.35
N VAL A 347 10.47 -7.62 1.33
CA VAL A 347 9.20 -8.05 1.93
C VAL A 347 9.37 -9.32 2.75
N CYS A 348 8.55 -9.51 3.79
CA CYS A 348 8.22 -10.84 4.29
C CYS A 348 6.74 -11.13 4.07
N ILE A 349 6.35 -12.40 4.20
CA ILE A 349 4.97 -12.81 4.00
C ILE A 349 4.13 -12.53 5.26
N GLY A 350 2.86 -12.11 5.07
CA GLY A 350 1.85 -12.00 6.11
C GLY A 350 0.69 -12.97 5.89
N ASN A 351 -0.30 -12.94 6.80
CA ASN A 351 -1.47 -13.81 6.70
C ASN A 351 -2.35 -13.45 5.49
N HIS A 352 -2.42 -12.18 5.10
CA HIS A 352 -3.17 -11.77 3.92
C HIS A 352 -2.55 -12.20 2.59
N GLU A 353 -1.31 -12.66 2.58
CA GLU A 353 -0.70 -13.31 1.42
C GLU A 353 -0.87 -14.82 1.45
N TYR A 354 -0.85 -15.46 2.65
CA TYR A 354 -0.66 -16.90 2.75
C TYR A 354 -1.87 -17.67 3.27
N ASP A 355 -2.64 -17.13 4.21
CA ASP A 355 -3.69 -17.88 4.91
C ASP A 355 -4.78 -18.41 3.99
N PHE A 356 -4.96 -19.73 4.01
CA PHE A 356 -6.05 -20.45 3.34
C PHE A 356 -6.40 -21.74 4.12
N PRO A 357 -7.60 -22.31 3.97
CA PRO A 357 -8.08 -23.40 4.83
C PRO A 357 -7.24 -24.66 4.84
N ALA A 358 -6.47 -24.93 3.78
CA ALA A 358 -5.67 -26.13 3.61
C ALA A 358 -4.15 -25.86 3.61
N GLN A 359 -3.70 -24.74 4.19
CA GLN A 359 -2.26 -24.44 4.22
C GLN A 359 -1.47 -25.53 4.94
N PRO A 360 -0.23 -25.86 4.47
CA PRO A 360 0.54 -27.00 4.99
C PRO A 360 0.85 -26.91 6.48
N TRP A 361 1.15 -25.70 6.97
CA TRP A 361 1.42 -25.47 8.38
C TRP A 361 0.20 -24.85 9.08
N LYS A 362 -0.72 -25.72 9.45
CA LYS A 362 -1.88 -25.37 10.26
C LYS A 362 -1.92 -26.30 11.46
N PRO A 363 -1.08 -26.03 12.49
CA PRO A 363 -0.98 -26.94 13.62
C PRO A 363 -2.28 -26.98 14.42
N ASP A 364 -2.61 -28.13 15.00
CA ASP A 364 -3.86 -28.34 15.74
C ASP A 364 -4.05 -27.34 16.88
N TRP A 365 -2.96 -26.93 17.55
CA TRP A 365 -2.98 -25.95 18.64
C TRP A 365 -3.31 -24.52 18.19
N ALA A 366 -3.22 -24.22 16.89
CA ALA A 366 -3.51 -22.89 16.35
C ALA A 366 -4.39 -22.95 15.08
N ALA A 367 -5.07 -24.08 14.87
CA ALA A 367 -5.87 -24.30 13.65
C ALA A 367 -6.96 -23.25 13.40
N TRP A 368 -7.43 -22.60 14.43
CA TRP A 368 -8.43 -21.52 14.38
C TRP A 368 -7.85 -20.12 14.06
N VAL A 369 -6.53 -19.97 14.16
CA VAL A 369 -5.81 -18.72 13.83
C VAL A 369 -5.65 -18.57 12.32
N TYR A 370 -5.25 -19.66 11.68
CA TYR A 370 -4.99 -19.69 10.23
C TYR A 370 -6.29 -19.95 9.48
N GLY A 371 -6.87 -18.85 8.94
CA GLY A 371 -8.17 -18.85 8.29
C GLY A 371 -8.10 -18.80 6.76
N ASN A 372 -8.81 -17.85 6.17
CA ASN A 372 -8.84 -17.58 4.73
C ASN A 372 -8.54 -16.08 4.48
N ASP A 373 -7.68 -15.49 5.27
CA ASP A 373 -7.36 -14.04 5.23
C ASP A 373 -6.75 -13.65 3.86
N GLY A 374 -6.02 -14.58 3.22
CA GLY A 374 -5.47 -14.42 1.87
C GLY A 374 -6.48 -14.58 0.73
N GLY A 375 -7.77 -14.82 1.01
CA GLY A 375 -8.79 -14.96 -0.03
C GLY A 375 -8.51 -16.06 -1.06
N GLY A 376 -7.75 -17.09 -0.68
CA GLY A 376 -7.40 -18.22 -1.55
C GLY A 376 -6.16 -18.02 -2.44
N GLU A 377 -5.38 -16.97 -2.23
CA GLU A 377 -4.14 -16.69 -2.98
C GLU A 377 -3.01 -17.66 -2.64
N CYS A 378 -2.97 -18.17 -1.41
CA CYS A 378 -2.00 -19.15 -0.90
C CYS A 378 -0.52 -18.84 -1.25
N GLY A 379 -0.13 -17.59 -1.15
CA GLY A 379 1.24 -17.12 -1.40
C GLY A 379 1.65 -17.05 -2.88
N VAL A 380 0.76 -17.37 -3.84
CA VAL A 380 1.12 -17.40 -5.27
C VAL A 380 1.47 -16.00 -5.80
N PRO A 381 0.63 -14.95 -5.68
CA PRO A 381 0.99 -13.61 -6.13
C PRO A 381 2.26 -13.09 -5.44
N TYR A 382 2.38 -13.28 -4.13
CA TYR A 382 3.56 -12.92 -3.36
C TYR A 382 4.84 -13.56 -3.93
N SER A 383 4.82 -14.88 -4.12
CA SER A 383 5.98 -15.65 -4.57
C SER A 383 6.39 -15.36 -6.00
N MET A 384 5.42 -14.98 -6.85
CA MET A 384 5.65 -14.77 -8.28
C MET A 384 6.00 -13.30 -8.61
N ARG A 385 5.51 -12.35 -7.80
CA ARG A 385 5.74 -10.92 -8.02
C ARG A 385 6.97 -10.39 -7.30
N PHE A 386 7.47 -11.07 -6.26
CA PHE A 386 8.67 -10.69 -5.53
C PHE A 386 9.78 -11.71 -5.72
N ASN A 387 11.02 -11.22 -5.75
CA ASN A 387 12.24 -12.03 -5.77
C ASN A 387 13.21 -11.46 -4.73
N MET A 388 13.26 -12.11 -3.57
CA MET A 388 14.14 -11.72 -2.46
C MET A 388 15.46 -12.51 -2.50
N PRO A 389 16.53 -12.05 -1.80
CA PRO A 389 17.75 -12.84 -1.65
C PRO A 389 17.47 -14.22 -1.08
N GLY A 390 18.25 -15.22 -1.50
CA GLY A 390 18.07 -16.61 -1.06
C GLY A 390 17.08 -17.39 -1.89
N ASN A 391 16.81 -18.63 -1.46
CA ASN A 391 15.96 -19.58 -2.18
C ASN A 391 15.01 -20.36 -1.28
N SER A 392 14.68 -19.80 -0.12
CA SER A 392 13.72 -20.43 0.81
C SER A 392 12.38 -20.64 0.15
N SER A 393 11.83 -21.83 0.28
CA SER A 393 10.51 -22.17 -0.27
C SER A 393 9.85 -23.31 0.49
N GLU A 394 8.53 -23.33 0.46
CA GLU A 394 7.70 -24.39 1.06
C GLU A 394 6.55 -24.75 0.11
N SER A 395 6.10 -25.98 0.17
CA SER A 395 4.93 -26.42 -0.60
C SER A 395 3.68 -25.63 -0.16
N THR A 396 2.85 -25.25 -1.12
CA THR A 396 1.53 -24.66 -0.84
C THR A 396 0.50 -25.69 -0.39
N GLY A 397 0.79 -27.00 -0.49
CA GLY A 397 -0.15 -28.07 -0.21
C GLY A 397 -1.10 -28.42 -1.35
N THR A 398 -1.02 -27.72 -2.49
CA THR A 398 -1.73 -28.07 -3.72
C THR A 398 -0.75 -28.55 -4.78
N LYS A 399 -1.25 -29.35 -5.75
CA LYS A 399 -0.41 -29.85 -6.86
C LYS A 399 -0.21 -28.81 -7.94
N GLU A 400 -1.18 -27.93 -8.08
CA GLU A 400 -1.29 -26.94 -9.17
C GLU A 400 -0.50 -25.67 -8.84
N ALA A 401 -0.46 -25.28 -7.57
CA ALA A 401 0.22 -24.06 -7.14
C ALA A 401 1.74 -24.27 -7.03
N PRO A 402 2.56 -23.33 -7.51
CA PRO A 402 3.99 -23.33 -7.28
C PRO A 402 4.31 -23.20 -5.79
N PRO A 403 5.47 -23.67 -5.30
CA PRO A 403 5.87 -23.48 -3.92
C PRO A 403 5.90 -22.00 -3.54
N THR A 404 5.45 -21.66 -2.33
CA THR A 404 5.62 -20.32 -1.76
C THR A 404 7.08 -20.06 -1.51
N ARG A 405 7.58 -18.89 -1.96
CA ARG A 405 8.99 -18.48 -1.90
C ARG A 405 9.17 -17.26 -1.02
N ASN A 406 10.42 -16.82 -0.86
CA ASN A 406 10.82 -15.62 -0.12
C ASN A 406 10.37 -15.66 1.35
N LEU A 407 10.39 -16.83 1.96
CA LEU A 407 9.85 -17.05 3.31
C LEU A 407 10.82 -16.59 4.41
N TYR A 408 12.12 -16.86 4.23
CA TYR A 408 13.18 -16.42 5.15
C TYR A 408 14.48 -16.22 4.40
N TYR A 409 15.19 -15.15 4.74
CA TYR A 409 16.44 -14.75 4.12
C TYR A 409 17.15 -13.68 4.96
N SER A 410 18.42 -13.40 4.65
CA SER A 410 19.18 -12.37 5.35
C SER A 410 20.17 -11.66 4.41
N TYR A 411 20.61 -10.49 4.82
CA TYR A 411 21.66 -9.73 4.16
C TYR A 411 22.24 -8.64 5.06
N ASP A 412 23.46 -8.19 4.75
CA ASP A 412 24.13 -7.07 5.41
C ASP A 412 23.95 -5.77 4.63
N VAL A 413 23.69 -4.67 5.32
CA VAL A 413 23.81 -3.31 4.77
C VAL A 413 24.47 -2.42 5.81
N GLY A 414 25.60 -1.82 5.47
CA GLY A 414 26.34 -0.99 6.40
C GLY A 414 26.65 -1.71 7.70
N SER A 415 26.19 -1.14 8.80
CA SER A 415 26.39 -1.68 10.16
C SER A 415 25.28 -2.62 10.64
N VAL A 416 24.37 -3.02 9.78
CA VAL A 416 23.19 -3.83 10.17
C VAL A 416 23.13 -5.13 9.38
N HIS A 417 22.93 -6.23 10.09
CA HIS A 417 22.53 -7.52 9.55
C HIS A 417 21.02 -7.67 9.67
N PHE A 418 20.30 -7.77 8.53
CA PHE A 418 18.86 -7.93 8.45
C PHE A 418 18.50 -9.39 8.26
N VAL A 419 17.57 -9.89 9.06
CA VAL A 419 17.02 -11.25 8.97
C VAL A 419 15.51 -11.16 8.82
N TYR A 420 14.97 -11.78 7.79
CA TYR A 420 13.54 -11.89 7.53
C TYR A 420 13.07 -13.31 7.82
N ILE A 421 11.97 -13.43 8.54
CA ILE A 421 11.34 -14.70 8.88
C ILE A 421 9.87 -14.73 8.49
N SER A 422 9.35 -15.91 8.20
CA SER A 422 7.92 -16.14 8.02
C SER A 422 7.29 -16.56 9.35
N THR A 423 6.28 -15.84 9.79
CA THR A 423 5.43 -16.23 10.92
C THR A 423 4.23 -17.07 10.47
N GLU A 424 4.04 -17.20 9.15
CA GLU A 424 2.95 -17.94 8.52
C GLU A 424 3.31 -19.38 8.18
N THR A 425 4.59 -19.73 8.27
CA THR A 425 5.12 -21.08 8.08
C THR A 425 5.88 -21.55 9.31
N SER A 426 6.26 -22.85 9.38
CA SER A 426 6.86 -23.42 10.59
C SER A 426 8.16 -22.74 10.99
N PHE A 427 8.19 -22.19 12.19
CA PHE A 427 9.38 -21.66 12.89
C PHE A 427 9.78 -22.51 14.09
N LEU A 428 9.19 -23.69 14.26
CA LEU A 428 9.43 -24.56 15.39
C LEU A 428 10.86 -25.16 15.33
N ARG A 429 11.45 -25.41 16.49
CA ARG A 429 12.76 -26.04 16.63
C ARG A 429 12.86 -27.33 15.82
N GLY A 430 13.93 -27.47 15.04
CA GLY A 430 14.18 -28.60 14.16
C GLY A 430 13.57 -28.48 12.75
N GLY A 431 12.76 -27.43 12.51
CA GLY A 431 12.27 -27.10 11.16
C GLY A 431 13.31 -26.34 10.33
N SER A 432 13.13 -26.34 9.01
CA SER A 432 14.10 -25.72 8.06
C SER A 432 14.33 -24.23 8.34
N GLN A 433 13.28 -23.47 8.61
CA GLN A 433 13.40 -22.04 8.94
C GLN A 433 14.14 -21.83 10.27
N TYR A 434 13.81 -22.60 11.31
CA TYR A 434 14.51 -22.53 12.59
C TYR A 434 16.02 -22.78 12.45
N GLU A 435 16.39 -23.81 11.69
CA GLU A 435 17.80 -24.15 11.45
C GLU A 435 18.50 -23.10 10.58
N PHE A 436 17.80 -22.45 9.65
CA PHE A 436 18.30 -21.30 8.93
C PHE A 436 18.61 -20.14 9.90
N VAL A 437 17.61 -19.69 10.67
CA VAL A 437 17.75 -18.56 11.60
C VAL A 437 18.87 -18.81 12.60
N LYS A 438 18.97 -20.03 13.13
CA LYS A 438 20.05 -20.41 14.06
C LYS A 438 21.44 -20.25 13.43
N ARG A 439 21.68 -20.88 12.27
CA ARG A 439 22.97 -20.80 11.59
C ARG A 439 23.31 -19.39 11.16
N ASP A 440 22.33 -18.66 10.69
CA ASP A 440 22.50 -17.29 10.23
C ASP A 440 22.93 -16.38 11.37
N LEU A 441 22.20 -16.36 12.47
CA LEU A 441 22.54 -15.56 13.66
C LEU A 441 23.88 -15.94 14.29
N GLU A 442 24.23 -17.24 14.32
CA GLU A 442 25.52 -17.74 14.81
C GLU A 442 26.69 -17.31 13.89
N SER A 443 26.44 -17.03 12.61
CA SER A 443 27.46 -16.67 11.60
C SER A 443 27.72 -15.16 11.50
N VAL A 444 26.94 -14.31 12.15
CA VAL A 444 27.03 -12.84 12.03
C VAL A 444 28.38 -12.31 12.49
N ASN A 445 29.10 -11.61 11.63
CA ASN A 445 30.31 -10.90 11.98
C ASN A 445 30.00 -9.57 12.68
N ARG A 446 30.02 -9.57 14.03
CA ARG A 446 29.70 -8.41 14.85
C ARG A 446 30.70 -7.26 14.77
N GLU A 447 31.90 -7.52 14.25
CA GLU A 447 32.88 -6.44 13.96
C GLU A 447 32.44 -5.64 12.72
N LYS A 448 31.75 -6.30 11.77
CA LYS A 448 31.25 -5.68 10.55
C LYS A 448 29.84 -5.13 10.76
N THR A 449 28.93 -5.95 11.28
CA THR A 449 27.53 -5.61 11.54
C THR A 449 27.22 -5.74 13.04
N PRO A 450 27.55 -4.70 13.83
CA PRO A 450 27.30 -4.71 15.28
C PRO A 450 25.83 -4.85 15.65
N PHE A 451 24.90 -4.50 14.75
CA PHE A 451 23.48 -4.59 14.97
C PHE A 451 22.83 -5.68 14.13
N VAL A 452 21.90 -6.42 14.75
CA VAL A 452 21.08 -7.44 14.10
C VAL A 452 19.63 -7.08 14.25
N VAL A 453 18.92 -7.02 13.14
CA VAL A 453 17.49 -6.71 13.06
C VAL A 453 16.75 -7.91 12.51
N VAL A 454 15.93 -8.55 13.33
CA VAL A 454 15.04 -9.64 12.89
C VAL A 454 13.65 -9.07 12.59
N GLN A 455 13.04 -9.52 11.51
CA GLN A 455 11.76 -9.00 11.02
C GLN A 455 10.83 -10.14 10.63
N GLY A 456 9.58 -10.06 11.09
CA GLY A 456 8.53 -11.00 10.74
C GLY A 456 7.16 -10.32 10.82
N HIS A 457 6.10 -11.02 10.42
CA HIS A 457 4.79 -10.39 10.37
C HIS A 457 4.06 -10.43 11.72
N ARG A 458 3.71 -11.64 12.26
CA ARG A 458 2.98 -11.72 13.54
C ARG A 458 3.88 -11.40 14.72
N PRO A 459 3.44 -10.55 15.67
CA PRO A 459 4.29 -10.08 16.76
C PRO A 459 4.54 -11.15 17.83
N MET A 460 5.80 -11.22 18.31
CA MET A 460 6.16 -11.99 19.51
C MET A 460 5.59 -11.31 20.77
N TYR A 461 5.60 -9.98 20.81
CA TYR A 461 5.08 -9.15 21.89
C TYR A 461 4.14 -8.08 21.36
N THR A 462 2.99 -7.93 21.99
CA THR A 462 2.01 -6.86 21.72
C THR A 462 1.06 -6.70 22.91
N THR A 463 0.53 -5.50 23.11
CA THR A 463 -0.56 -5.24 24.07
C THR A 463 -1.94 -5.37 23.43
N SER A 464 -2.04 -5.87 22.20
CA SER A 464 -3.33 -6.23 21.62
C SER A 464 -4.04 -7.27 22.49
N ASN A 465 -5.30 -7.04 22.78
CA ASN A 465 -6.15 -7.96 23.51
C ASN A 465 -6.70 -9.10 22.63
N GLU A 466 -6.28 -9.17 21.38
CA GLU A 466 -6.67 -10.25 20.49
C GLU A 466 -6.10 -11.57 20.98
N VAL A 467 -6.99 -12.51 21.30
CA VAL A 467 -6.62 -13.83 21.81
C VAL A 467 -6.29 -14.82 20.71
N ARG A 468 -6.69 -14.52 19.46
CA ARG A 468 -6.51 -15.41 18.31
C ARG A 468 -5.06 -15.84 18.13
N ASP A 469 -4.12 -14.88 18.22
CA ASP A 469 -2.68 -15.14 18.03
C ASP A 469 -1.91 -15.51 19.30
N ALA A 470 -2.59 -15.61 20.44
CA ALA A 470 -1.91 -15.84 21.73
C ALA A 470 -1.03 -17.10 21.74
N MET A 471 -1.48 -18.19 21.11
CA MET A 471 -0.72 -19.43 21.00
C MET A 471 0.52 -19.30 20.10
N ILE A 472 0.42 -18.53 19.01
CA ILE A 472 1.55 -18.25 18.13
C ILE A 472 2.62 -17.48 18.89
N ARG A 473 2.23 -16.38 19.58
CA ARG A 473 3.15 -15.59 20.42
C ARG A 473 3.86 -16.45 21.45
N GLN A 474 3.13 -17.32 22.13
CA GLN A 474 3.71 -18.25 23.09
C GLN A 474 4.76 -19.17 22.43
N LYS A 475 4.47 -19.71 21.24
CA LYS A 475 5.42 -20.56 20.50
C LYS A 475 6.62 -19.79 19.99
N MET A 476 6.48 -18.53 19.63
CA MET A 476 7.61 -17.67 19.27
C MET A 476 8.54 -17.44 20.46
N VAL A 477 8.00 -17.15 21.65
CA VAL A 477 8.79 -17.01 22.90
C VAL A 477 9.45 -18.34 23.27
N GLU A 478 8.79 -19.48 23.07
CA GLU A 478 9.35 -20.81 23.37
C GLU A 478 10.49 -21.21 22.43
N HIS A 479 10.38 -20.92 21.12
CA HIS A 479 11.29 -21.44 20.11
C HIS A 479 12.29 -20.40 19.58
N LEU A 480 11.84 -19.17 19.27
CA LEU A 480 12.67 -18.15 18.61
C LEU A 480 13.40 -17.23 19.60
N GLU A 481 12.74 -16.83 20.70
CA GLU A 481 13.36 -15.91 21.65
C GLU A 481 14.70 -16.40 22.19
N PRO A 482 14.88 -17.70 22.54
CA PRO A 482 16.19 -18.20 22.96
C PRO A 482 17.30 -17.92 21.95
N LEU A 483 17.02 -18.10 20.63
CA LEU A 483 17.99 -17.80 19.57
C LEU A 483 18.32 -16.29 19.53
N PHE A 484 17.31 -15.44 19.69
CA PHE A 484 17.50 -13.98 19.66
C PHE A 484 18.35 -13.51 20.86
N VAL A 485 18.06 -14.05 22.04
CA VAL A 485 18.77 -13.74 23.28
C VAL A 485 20.24 -14.23 23.23
N GLU A 486 20.46 -15.49 22.85
CA GLU A 486 21.78 -16.12 22.77
C GLU A 486 22.71 -15.42 21.76
N ASN A 487 22.12 -14.97 20.63
CA ASN A 487 22.87 -14.32 19.57
C ASN A 487 22.83 -12.78 19.65
N ASN A 488 22.35 -12.21 20.77
CA ASN A 488 22.29 -10.77 20.99
C ASN A 488 21.62 -10.04 19.82
N VAL A 489 20.43 -10.47 19.38
CA VAL A 489 19.60 -9.70 18.45
C VAL A 489 19.34 -8.31 19.06
N THR A 490 19.51 -7.26 18.27
CA THR A 490 19.38 -5.87 18.75
C THR A 490 17.92 -5.44 18.75
N LEU A 491 17.23 -5.72 17.66
CA LEU A 491 15.88 -5.25 17.37
C LEU A 491 15.06 -6.34 16.71
N ALA A 492 13.82 -6.52 17.14
CA ALA A 492 12.84 -7.38 16.49
C ALA A 492 11.62 -6.55 16.07
N LEU A 493 11.25 -6.64 14.79
CA LEU A 493 10.19 -5.85 14.16
C LEU A 493 9.02 -6.75 13.74
N TRP A 494 7.81 -6.28 14.01
CA TRP A 494 6.57 -7.02 13.80
C TRP A 494 5.49 -6.16 13.16
N GLY A 495 4.66 -6.74 12.28
CA GLY A 495 3.45 -6.17 11.70
C GLY A 495 2.19 -6.69 12.36
N HIS A 496 1.15 -6.98 11.56
CA HIS A 496 -0.10 -7.66 11.89
C HIS A 496 -1.04 -6.89 12.83
N VAL A 497 -0.50 -6.23 13.83
CA VAL A 497 -1.25 -5.36 14.72
C VAL A 497 -1.13 -3.93 14.21
N HIS A 498 -2.25 -3.37 13.71
CA HIS A 498 -2.28 -2.13 12.90
C HIS A 498 -2.07 -0.87 13.76
N ARG A 499 -0.87 -0.76 14.33
CA ARG A 499 -0.43 0.37 15.15
C ARG A 499 1.09 0.42 15.23
N TYR A 500 1.59 1.50 15.78
CA TYR A 500 2.96 1.57 16.29
C TYR A 500 2.98 1.27 17.79
N GLU A 501 3.87 0.37 18.22
CA GLU A 501 4.08 0.07 19.64
C GLU A 501 5.55 -0.26 19.89
N ARG A 502 6.16 0.37 20.92
CA ARG A 502 7.54 0.13 21.31
C ARG A 502 7.59 -0.44 22.72
N PHE A 503 8.32 -1.54 22.86
CA PHE A 503 8.58 -2.19 24.14
C PHE A 503 9.95 -1.80 24.70
N CYS A 504 10.13 -1.96 26.01
CA CYS A 504 11.45 -2.06 26.62
C CYS A 504 12.23 -3.23 26.00
N PRO A 505 13.55 -3.37 26.23
CA PRO A 505 14.25 -4.59 25.91
C PRO A 505 13.58 -5.80 26.56
N MET A 506 13.14 -6.80 25.79
CA MET A 506 12.27 -7.88 26.27
C MET A 506 12.98 -9.23 26.40
N ARG A 507 12.70 -9.92 27.47
CA ARG A 507 13.03 -11.34 27.64
C ARG A 507 12.01 -12.01 28.54
N ASN A 508 11.38 -13.08 28.06
CA ASN A 508 10.40 -13.86 28.80
C ASN A 508 9.34 -12.97 29.50
N ASN A 509 8.70 -12.08 28.74
CA ASN A 509 7.69 -11.12 29.18
C ASN A 509 8.15 -10.12 30.25
N THR A 510 9.44 -9.92 30.43
CA THR A 510 9.99 -8.96 31.39
C THR A 510 10.95 -7.97 30.72
N CYS A 511 11.03 -6.75 31.29
CA CYS A 511 11.96 -5.74 30.84
C CYS A 511 13.42 -6.06 31.25
N GLY A 512 14.31 -6.06 30.28
CA GLY A 512 15.77 -5.98 30.49
C GLY A 512 16.24 -4.54 30.64
N LYS A 513 17.49 -4.38 31.12
CA LYS A 513 18.12 -3.05 31.25
C LYS A 513 18.87 -2.59 29.98
N GLN A 514 19.17 -3.49 29.09
CA GLN A 514 19.91 -3.27 27.86
C GLN A 514 19.46 -4.25 26.78
N TRP A 515 19.73 -3.93 25.50
CA TRP A 515 19.32 -4.81 24.40
C TRP A 515 20.18 -6.09 24.30
N ARG A 516 21.39 -6.11 24.82
CA ARG A 516 22.20 -7.34 24.86
C ARG A 516 21.55 -8.38 25.74
N GLY A 517 21.16 -9.52 25.14
CA GLY A 517 20.43 -10.58 25.80
C GLY A 517 18.95 -10.27 26.08
N SER A 518 18.42 -9.16 25.58
CA SER A 518 17.01 -8.77 25.66
C SER A 518 16.67 -7.83 24.52
N PRO A 519 16.33 -8.32 23.31
CA PRO A 519 16.04 -7.48 22.15
C PRO A 519 15.02 -6.37 22.41
N VAL A 520 15.14 -5.22 21.77
CA VAL A 520 14.05 -4.26 21.69
C VAL A 520 13.00 -4.78 20.72
N HIS A 521 11.73 -4.71 21.06
CA HIS A 521 10.64 -5.12 20.17
C HIS A 521 9.81 -3.91 19.74
N LEU A 522 9.51 -3.82 18.44
CA LEU A 522 8.58 -2.83 17.87
C LEU A 522 7.48 -3.54 17.08
N VAL A 523 6.26 -3.10 17.26
CA VAL A 523 5.16 -3.38 16.33
C VAL A 523 5.04 -2.18 15.40
N ILE A 524 5.10 -2.40 14.09
CA ILE A 524 5.14 -1.38 13.04
C ILE A 524 4.09 -1.62 11.94
N GLY A 525 2.91 -2.15 12.31
CA GLY A 525 1.80 -2.48 11.39
C GLY A 525 0.88 -1.30 11.08
N MET A 526 1.41 -0.08 10.98
CA MET A 526 0.62 1.15 10.91
C MET A 526 0.63 1.83 9.53
N ALA A 527 1.04 1.14 8.46
CA ALA A 527 1.28 1.83 7.19
C ALA A 527 0.02 2.16 6.37
N GLY A 528 -1.15 1.61 6.73
CA GLY A 528 -2.38 1.94 6.01
C GLY A 528 -3.63 1.22 6.48
N GLN A 529 -3.53 -0.02 6.93
CA GLN A 529 -4.68 -0.79 7.37
C GLN A 529 -5.21 -0.31 8.74
N ASP A 530 -6.51 -0.02 8.80
CA ASP A 530 -7.14 0.62 9.95
C ASP A 530 -7.89 -0.33 10.90
N TRP A 531 -8.03 -1.60 10.51
CA TRP A 531 -8.76 -2.58 11.30
C TRP A 531 -7.96 -3.05 12.50
N GLN A 532 -8.09 -2.40 13.61
CA GLN A 532 -7.71 -2.85 14.95
C GLN A 532 -8.34 -1.93 15.99
N PRO A 533 -8.68 -2.40 17.20
CA PRO A 533 -8.98 -1.52 18.32
C PRO A 533 -7.76 -0.62 18.57
N ILE A 534 -7.94 0.68 18.48
CA ILE A 534 -6.88 1.63 18.78
C ILE A 534 -6.92 2.04 20.25
N TRP A 535 -5.74 2.18 20.85
CA TRP A 535 -5.59 2.50 22.27
C TRP A 535 -5.65 4.00 22.55
N GLN A 536 -5.29 4.80 21.55
CA GLN A 536 -5.32 6.25 21.62
C GLN A 536 -6.07 6.79 20.42
N PRO A 537 -6.79 7.92 20.55
CA PRO A 537 -7.42 8.57 19.43
C PRO A 537 -6.38 8.91 18.35
N ARG A 538 -6.69 8.64 17.10
CA ARG A 538 -5.92 9.18 15.98
C ARG A 538 -6.18 10.68 15.89
N PRO A 539 -5.23 11.51 15.41
CA PRO A 539 -5.43 12.96 15.30
C PRO A 539 -6.72 13.36 14.58
N ASN A 540 -7.11 12.61 13.54
CA ASN A 540 -8.30 12.86 12.74
C ASN A 540 -9.53 12.02 13.14
N HIS A 541 -9.41 11.16 14.16
CA HIS A 541 -10.47 10.26 14.62
C HIS A 541 -10.59 10.29 16.15
N PRO A 542 -10.97 11.44 16.74
CA PRO A 542 -11.15 11.56 18.18
C PRO A 542 -12.36 10.75 18.66
N GLY A 543 -12.31 10.26 19.89
CA GLY A 543 -13.48 9.64 20.55
C GLY A 543 -13.31 8.17 20.95
N ILE A 544 -12.08 7.62 20.84
CA ILE A 544 -11.79 6.27 21.30
C ILE A 544 -11.22 6.31 22.73
N PRO A 545 -11.66 5.43 23.64
CA PRO A 545 -11.16 5.42 25.00
C PRO A 545 -9.66 5.10 25.06
N ILE A 546 -8.95 5.77 25.95
CA ILE A 546 -7.53 5.51 26.22
C ILE A 546 -7.48 4.42 27.30
N PHE A 547 -6.77 3.33 27.03
CA PHE A 547 -6.53 2.26 27.99
C PHE A 547 -5.16 2.43 28.67
N PRO A 548 -5.00 2.04 29.93
CA PRO A 548 -3.70 2.06 30.60
C PRO A 548 -2.67 1.21 29.84
N GLN A 549 -1.45 1.68 29.77
CA GLN A 549 -0.34 0.94 29.20
C GLN A 549 0.29 0.02 30.27
N PRO A 550 0.60 -1.25 29.95
CA PRO A 550 1.47 -2.05 30.80
C PRO A 550 2.90 -1.49 30.78
N GLU A 551 3.64 -1.73 31.85
CA GLU A 551 4.99 -1.19 32.07
C GLU A 551 5.98 -1.54 30.94
N GLN A 552 5.77 -2.67 30.25
CA GLN A 552 6.64 -3.11 29.15
C GLN A 552 6.43 -2.31 27.86
N SER A 553 5.24 -1.74 27.65
CA SER A 553 4.91 -0.93 26.48
C SER A 553 5.29 0.53 26.75
N MET A 554 6.45 0.94 26.25
CA MET A 554 7.04 2.26 26.50
C MET A 554 6.36 3.37 25.72
N TYR A 555 5.92 3.07 24.50
CA TYR A 555 5.17 4.01 23.64
C TYR A 555 4.24 3.23 22.73
N ARG A 556 3.04 3.75 22.47
CA ARG A 556 2.11 3.21 21.49
C ARG A 556 1.14 4.26 20.98
N THR A 557 0.78 4.15 19.72
CA THR A 557 -0.21 5.01 19.07
C THR A 557 -0.96 4.26 17.99
N GLY A 558 -2.23 4.64 17.77
CA GLY A 558 -3.02 4.18 16.62
C GLY A 558 -2.83 5.02 15.37
N GLU A 559 -1.90 5.98 15.39
CA GLU A 559 -1.61 6.82 14.23
C GLU A 559 -0.98 6.00 13.10
N PHE A 560 -1.36 6.32 11.85
CA PHE A 560 -0.70 5.78 10.68
C PHE A 560 0.67 6.41 10.47
N GLY A 561 1.56 5.65 9.80
CA GLY A 561 2.90 6.13 9.54
C GLY A 561 3.86 5.02 9.11
N TYR A 562 5.14 5.29 9.30
CA TYR A 562 6.23 4.36 9.03
C TYR A 562 7.41 4.63 9.98
N THR A 563 8.40 3.75 9.99
CA THR A 563 9.61 3.96 10.76
C THR A 563 10.82 4.22 9.86
N ARG A 564 11.72 5.11 10.31
CA ARG A 564 13.06 5.30 9.77
C ARG A 564 14.08 4.61 10.67
N LEU A 565 14.91 3.76 10.10
CA LEU A 565 16.10 3.24 10.75
C LEU A 565 17.32 3.93 10.16
N VAL A 566 18.16 4.47 11.02
CA VAL A 566 19.49 4.98 10.67
C VAL A 566 20.51 4.35 11.61
N ALA A 567 21.55 3.73 11.06
CA ALA A 567 22.59 3.12 11.88
C ALA A 567 23.99 3.44 11.35
N ASN A 568 24.95 3.47 12.26
CA ASN A 568 26.37 3.44 12.01
C ASN A 568 27.02 2.44 13.00
N ARG A 569 28.32 2.34 13.07
CA ARG A 569 28.98 1.37 13.97
C ARG A 569 28.72 1.60 15.46
N GLU A 570 28.37 2.80 15.87
CA GLU A 570 28.19 3.18 17.26
C GLU A 570 26.75 3.03 17.75
N LYS A 571 25.78 3.34 16.88
CA LYS A 571 24.35 3.35 17.26
C LYS A 571 23.42 2.99 16.11
N LEU A 572 22.29 2.42 16.48
CA LEU A 572 21.12 2.21 15.63
C LEU A 572 19.97 3.01 16.21
N THR A 573 19.39 3.90 15.42
CA THR A 573 18.25 4.75 15.78
C THR A 573 17.03 4.33 14.97
N VAL A 574 15.89 4.13 15.61
CA VAL A 574 14.59 3.98 14.96
C VAL A 574 13.67 5.10 15.38
N SER A 575 13.07 5.77 14.41
CA SER A 575 12.12 6.87 14.62
C SER A 575 10.79 6.56 13.96
N PHE A 576 9.69 6.71 14.68
CA PHE A 576 8.33 6.65 14.15
C PHE A 576 7.92 8.00 13.56
N VAL A 577 7.46 8.02 12.32
CA VAL A 577 6.98 9.19 11.58
C VAL A 577 5.48 9.08 11.36
N GLY A 578 4.72 10.05 11.86
CA GLY A 578 3.26 10.09 11.72
C GLY A 578 2.79 10.63 10.37
N ASN A 579 1.71 10.05 9.84
CA ASN A 579 1.14 10.46 8.55
C ASN A 579 0.47 11.83 8.58
N HIS A 580 -0.03 12.28 9.73
CA HIS A 580 -0.81 13.53 9.79
C HIS A 580 0.05 14.78 9.60
N ASP A 581 1.34 14.74 10.00
CA ASP A 581 2.24 15.89 9.92
C ASP A 581 3.59 15.58 9.25
N GLY A 582 3.95 14.29 9.12
CA GLY A 582 5.23 13.85 8.60
C GLY A 582 6.41 14.10 9.55
N GLU A 583 6.12 14.29 10.84
CA GLU A 583 7.11 14.54 11.89
C GLU A 583 7.42 13.27 12.70
N VAL A 584 8.52 13.29 13.45
CA VAL A 584 8.91 12.20 14.35
C VAL A 584 8.15 12.33 15.67
N HIS A 585 7.48 11.27 16.08
CA HIS A 585 6.67 11.19 17.30
C HIS A 585 7.29 10.32 18.40
N ASP A 586 8.12 9.35 18.03
CA ASP A 586 8.86 8.51 18.97
C ASP A 586 10.23 8.15 18.39
N THR A 587 11.22 8.01 19.26
CA THR A 587 12.58 7.60 18.89
C THR A 587 13.16 6.67 19.94
N VAL A 588 13.88 5.65 19.47
CA VAL A 588 14.70 4.77 20.30
C VAL A 588 16.08 4.61 19.68
N GLU A 589 17.12 4.75 20.49
CA GLU A 589 18.52 4.52 20.12
C GLU A 589 19.06 3.30 20.85
N MET A 590 19.73 2.43 20.14
CA MET A 590 20.43 1.26 20.66
C MET A 590 21.93 1.46 20.39
N LEU A 591 22.71 1.64 21.44
CA LEU A 591 24.15 1.82 21.33
C LEU A 591 24.86 0.48 21.17
N ALA A 592 25.98 0.47 20.46
CA ALA A 592 26.82 -0.73 20.35
C ALA A 592 27.34 -1.23 21.72
N SER A 593 27.36 -0.39 22.75
CA SER A 593 27.64 -0.78 24.15
C SER A 593 26.58 -1.73 24.76
N GLY A 594 25.36 -1.73 24.22
CA GLY A 594 24.22 -2.46 24.77
C GLY A 594 23.15 -1.55 25.41
N GLU A 595 23.45 -0.30 25.62
CA GLU A 595 22.55 0.68 26.19
C GLU A 595 21.38 1.00 25.25
N VAL A 596 20.21 1.29 25.83
CA VAL A 596 19.01 1.75 25.09
C VAL A 596 18.60 3.10 25.64
N ILE A 597 18.53 4.09 24.75
CA ILE A 597 18.10 5.45 25.04
C ILE A 597 16.79 5.70 24.30
N SER A 598 15.77 6.14 25.03
CA SER A 598 14.49 6.53 24.44
C SER A 598 14.25 8.01 24.65
N GLY A 599 13.91 8.75 23.58
CA GLY A 599 13.49 10.15 23.64
C GLY A 599 11.98 10.23 23.42
N SER A 600 11.27 10.98 24.31
CA SER A 600 9.93 11.47 24.00
C SER A 600 10.03 12.86 23.38
N LYS A 601 8.94 13.32 22.73
CA LYS A 601 8.88 14.63 22.04
C LYS A 601 9.33 15.84 22.91
N ASP A 602 9.36 15.69 24.22
CA ASP A 602 9.74 16.74 25.17
C ASP A 602 11.27 16.83 25.40
N ASP A 603 12.03 15.77 25.09
CA ASP A 603 13.48 15.74 25.41
C ASP A 603 14.40 15.94 24.18
N THR A 604 13.88 15.91 22.94
CA THR A 604 14.69 15.80 21.72
C THR A 604 14.78 17.06 20.85
N ILE A 605 14.21 18.18 21.26
CA ILE A 605 14.24 19.43 20.45
C ILE A 605 15.68 19.93 20.22
N GLU A 606 16.65 19.57 21.06
CA GLU A 606 18.04 20.06 20.91
C GLU A 606 18.96 19.17 20.06
N THR A 607 18.73 17.88 19.92
CA THR A 607 19.73 16.98 19.29
C THR A 607 19.42 16.62 17.83
N VAL A 608 18.17 16.61 17.39
CA VAL A 608 17.82 16.32 15.99
C VAL A 608 17.96 17.56 15.10
N ALA A 609 17.84 18.77 15.66
CA ALA A 609 18.11 20.01 14.95
C ALA A 609 19.58 20.13 14.47
N ALA A 610 20.53 19.47 15.14
CA ALA A 610 21.94 19.53 14.77
C ALA A 610 22.30 18.70 13.53
N SER A 611 21.56 17.63 13.23
CA SER A 611 21.79 16.83 12.01
C SER A 611 21.02 17.36 10.79
N ALA A 612 19.92 18.06 11.00
CA ALA A 612 19.14 18.70 9.92
C ALA A 612 19.65 20.10 9.54
N THR A 613 20.50 20.73 10.38
CA THR A 613 20.96 22.12 10.19
C THR A 613 22.10 22.25 9.18
N LEU A 614 22.65 21.19 8.64
CA LEU A 614 23.71 21.24 7.62
C LEU A 614 23.21 21.51 6.19
N VAL A 615 21.89 21.65 5.95
CA VAL A 615 21.33 21.92 4.61
C VAL A 615 20.47 23.20 4.55
N ARG A 616 20.41 24.03 5.58
CA ARG A 616 19.74 25.33 5.48
C ARG A 616 20.70 26.49 5.46
N LYS A 617 21.29 26.75 4.28
CA LYS A 617 21.76 28.09 3.87
C LYS A 617 21.17 28.38 2.49
N SER A 618 19.98 28.96 2.45
CA SER A 618 19.52 29.82 1.35
C SER A 618 18.26 30.57 1.78
N GLU A 619 18.44 31.86 1.99
CA GLU A 619 17.55 32.98 1.75
C GLU A 619 16.15 33.05 2.40
N SER A 620 16.10 33.90 3.41
CA SER A 620 14.91 34.53 3.99
C SER A 620 14.09 35.29 2.95
N ASN A 621 12.83 34.87 2.71
CA ASN A 621 11.81 35.77 2.17
C ASN A 621 10.56 35.75 3.08
N VAL A 622 10.68 36.50 4.19
CA VAL A 622 9.62 36.70 5.21
C VAL A 622 8.54 37.70 4.75
N SER A 623 8.60 38.21 3.50
CA SER A 623 7.74 39.33 3.05
C SER A 623 6.32 38.95 2.59
N TRP A 624 6.01 37.65 2.32
CA TRP A 624 4.70 37.26 1.75
C TRP A 624 3.64 36.90 2.78
N TYR A 625 4.03 36.39 3.95
CA TYR A 625 3.07 35.95 4.98
C TYR A 625 2.44 37.12 5.76
N VAL A 626 3.12 38.26 5.91
CA VAL A 626 2.58 39.42 6.63
C VAL A 626 1.53 40.18 5.80
N LYS A 627 1.59 40.10 4.46
CA LYS A 627 0.58 40.74 3.56
C LYS A 627 -0.68 39.91 3.41
N GLY A 628 -0.58 38.59 3.51
CA GLY A 628 -1.75 37.66 3.44
C GLY A 628 -2.62 37.70 4.69
N ALA A 629 -2.00 37.81 5.88
CA ALA A 629 -2.72 37.89 7.16
C ALA A 629 -3.50 39.20 7.30
N GLY A 630 -2.97 40.31 6.79
CA GLY A 630 -3.65 41.65 6.83
C GLY A 630 -4.93 41.67 5.96
N LEU A 631 -4.93 40.99 4.82
CA LEU A 631 -6.12 40.91 3.93
C LEU A 631 -7.21 39.99 4.48
N MET A 632 -6.84 38.91 5.20
CA MET A 632 -7.83 38.02 5.83
C MET A 632 -8.55 38.72 7.00
N VAL A 633 -7.85 39.50 7.82
CA VAL A 633 -8.46 40.20 8.94
C VAL A 633 -9.42 41.31 8.45
N MET A 634 -9.08 41.99 7.34
CA MET A 634 -9.99 42.98 6.73
C MET A 634 -11.23 42.34 6.10
N GLY A 635 -11.09 41.17 5.50
CA GLY A 635 -12.24 40.41 4.94
C GLY A 635 -13.24 39.94 6.00
N VAL A 636 -12.76 39.48 7.13
CA VAL A 636 -13.61 39.07 8.28
C VAL A 636 -14.32 40.25 8.92
N LEU A 637 -13.65 41.42 9.07
CA LEU A 637 -14.27 42.64 9.61
C LEU A 637 -15.35 43.20 8.68
N LEU A 638 -15.15 43.21 7.37
CA LEU A 638 -16.17 43.60 6.38
C LEU A 638 -17.36 42.63 6.35
N GLY A 639 -17.14 41.31 6.49
CA GLY A 639 -18.20 40.29 6.59
C GLY A 639 -19.06 40.48 7.85
N PHE A 640 -18.48 40.85 8.99
CA PHE A 640 -19.21 41.14 10.23
C PHE A 640 -20.09 42.42 10.12
N ILE A 641 -19.59 43.46 9.45
CA ILE A 641 -20.33 44.72 9.27
C ILE A 641 -21.55 44.50 8.33
N ILE A 642 -21.38 43.73 7.26
CA ILE A 642 -22.49 43.43 6.34
C ILE A 642 -23.50 42.47 7.00
N GLY A 643 -23.10 41.52 7.82
CA GLY A 643 -23.98 40.59 8.54
C GLY A 643 -24.83 41.26 9.62
N PHE A 644 -24.38 42.38 10.17
CA PHE A 644 -25.13 43.08 11.22
C PHE A 644 -26.34 43.90 10.68
N PHE A 645 -26.30 44.29 9.41
CA PHE A 645 -27.37 45.07 8.76
C PHE A 645 -28.48 44.24 8.07
N THR A 646 -28.34 42.90 8.00
CA THR A 646 -29.32 42.04 7.33
C THR A 646 -30.19 41.19 8.26
N ARG A 647 -30.17 41.41 9.59
CA ARG A 647 -30.96 40.61 10.54
C ARG A 647 -32.31 41.22 10.80
N GLY A 648 -33.32 40.81 9.99
CA GLY A 648 -34.72 41.11 10.20
C GLY A 648 -35.63 39.94 9.80
N LYS A 649 -36.23 39.30 10.82
CA LYS A 649 -37.46 38.49 10.88
C LYS A 649 -37.38 36.97 10.68
N LYS A 650 -37.46 36.29 11.84
CA LYS A 650 -38.36 35.20 12.31
C LYS A 650 -38.86 34.13 11.34
N GLY A 651 -38.59 32.85 11.75
CA GLY A 651 -39.41 31.69 11.40
C GLY A 651 -38.93 30.47 12.23
N SER A 652 -39.81 29.86 12.97
CA SER A 652 -39.64 28.90 14.08
C SER A 652 -39.35 27.47 13.66
N SER A 653 -38.59 26.78 14.54
CA SER A 653 -38.79 25.40 15.05
C SER A 653 -38.72 24.19 14.10
N SER A 654 -37.77 23.28 14.37
CA SER A 654 -38.10 21.95 14.92
C SER A 654 -36.80 21.19 15.31
N ASP A 655 -36.81 20.69 16.53
CA ASP A 655 -35.89 19.75 17.12
C ASP A 655 -35.80 18.44 16.34
N ASN A 656 -34.60 17.95 16.11
CA ASN A 656 -34.39 16.50 15.91
C ASN A 656 -33.20 16.07 16.78
N ARG A 657 -33.53 15.43 17.89
CA ARG A 657 -32.59 14.74 18.77
C ARG A 657 -32.18 13.42 18.12
N TRP A 658 -30.90 13.18 18.06
CA TRP A 658 -30.34 11.86 17.79
C TRP A 658 -30.38 11.02 19.07
N ILE A 659 -30.92 9.80 18.96
CA ILE A 659 -30.94 8.78 20.02
C ILE A 659 -29.79 7.83 19.75
N PRO A 660 -28.91 7.54 20.74
CA PRO A 660 -27.85 6.54 20.56
C PRO A 660 -28.41 5.12 20.64
N VAL A 661 -28.02 4.28 19.70
CA VAL A 661 -28.31 2.85 19.69
C VAL A 661 -27.32 2.16 20.66
N LYS A 662 -27.85 1.47 21.66
CA LYS A 662 -27.09 0.58 22.53
C LYS A 662 -26.68 -0.67 21.76
N ASN A 663 -25.38 -0.99 21.82
CA ASN A 663 -24.89 -2.32 21.50
C ASN A 663 -25.20 -3.26 22.66
N GLU A 664 -25.95 -4.30 22.39
CA GLU A 664 -25.99 -5.50 23.20
C GLU A 664 -25.03 -6.54 22.64
N GLU A 665 -24.39 -7.21 23.58
CA GLU A 665 -23.36 -8.23 23.43
C GLU A 665 -23.78 -9.41 22.55
N ILE A 666 -22.90 -9.88 21.71
CA ILE A 666 -22.49 -11.30 21.65
C ILE A 666 -21.04 -11.34 21.13
#